data_371178e1453c3682f8afb087143a0993
#
_entry.id   371178e1453c3682f8afb087143a0993
#
_cell.length_a   1.000
_cell.length_b   1.000
_cell.length_c   1.000
_cell.angle_alpha   90.00
_cell.angle_beta   90.00
_cell.angle_gamma   90.00
#
_symmetry.space_group_name_H-M   'P 1'
#
loop_
_entity.id
_entity.type
_entity.pdbx_description
1 polymer ?
#
loop_
_entity_poly.entity_id
_entity_poly.type
_entity_poly.pdbx_seq_one_letter_code
_entity_poly.pdbx_strand_id
1 'polypeptide(L)'
;MCGLEKGDTMRHGFVKVAAVTTDIKVADVAYNTEQILKKLDEAVAEKAKVIVFPELCITGYTCSDLFLQDVLLKDARKALVQIAEATKGKDALVFVGAPIAVDGELYNVAATLNQGKILGFTTKTFLPNYGEFYEMRQFRGGPKTARYINFEGEQIPFGPQLLFVADEMDQLVVSAEICEDVWSPIPPSIQAAREGATVIVNCSASDETIGKASYRESLIEGQSARLICGYIYANAGEGESTTDLVFGGHNIIAENGATLAESKRFVNESIYTELDLNRILSERRKNTTFMTDEERNLLRIPFHVEVEETTLTRTFPSRPFVPSVMTEREKRCEEILTIQAMGLKKRLAHAWAKSAVVGISGGLDSTLALLVTAKAFDSLGLDRKGIIAVTMPCFGTTDRTYQNACKMSLKLGATLREVPIADAVMQHFHDIGHDPEDHSVTYENSQARERTQVLMDVANQTGGIVIGTGDMSELALGWATYNGDHMSMYGVNASVPKTLVRHLVHYYADTCEDEELKAVLYDVLDTPVSPELLPPKDGKIAQKTEDLVGPYELHDFFLYYLLRFGYEPAKIYRVAQYAFEGEYDDDIIYKWLTTFCKRFFAQQFKRSCLPDGPKVGTVALSPRGDWRMPSDACVASWLADLEKVRETS
;
A
#
# COMPACT_ATOMS: atom_id res chain seq x y z
N MET A 1 17.27 5.96 -34.87
CA MET A 1 16.94 7.04 -33.91
C MET A 1 15.95 6.39 -32.96
N CYS A 2 16.47 5.96 -31.83
CA CYS A 2 15.68 5.32 -30.78
C CYS A 2 14.82 6.42 -30.15
N GLY A 3 13.49 6.33 -30.27
CA GLY A 3 12.59 7.22 -29.57
C GLY A 3 12.78 7.01 -28.08
N LEU A 4 13.12 8.08 -27.40
CA LEU A 4 13.03 8.13 -25.93
C LEU A 4 11.62 7.69 -25.56
N GLU A 5 11.56 6.72 -24.67
CA GLU A 5 10.30 6.21 -24.15
C GLU A 5 9.53 7.37 -23.52
N LYS A 6 8.41 7.77 -24.14
CA LYS A 6 7.50 8.82 -23.67
C LYS A 6 6.81 8.50 -22.33
N GLY A 7 7.24 7.44 -21.63
CA GLY A 7 6.58 6.86 -20.46
C GLY A 7 7.03 7.35 -19.07
N ASP A 8 8.01 8.25 -18.99
CA ASP A 8 8.66 8.55 -17.70
C ASP A 8 8.32 9.92 -17.11
N THR A 9 7.31 10.55 -17.58
CA THR A 9 7.20 11.97 -17.60
C THR A 9 6.25 12.62 -16.58
N MET A 10 5.30 11.94 -15.92
CA MET A 10 4.83 12.41 -14.61
C MET A 10 5.57 11.63 -13.54
N ARG A 11 6.86 11.76 -13.51
CA ARG A 11 7.89 10.99 -12.86
C ARG A 11 7.32 9.90 -11.95
N HIS A 12 7.34 8.66 -12.45
CA HIS A 12 6.84 7.45 -11.80
C HIS A 12 5.31 7.29 -11.71
N GLY A 13 4.52 7.99 -12.55
CA GLY A 13 3.07 7.82 -12.64
C GLY A 13 2.25 8.52 -11.56
N PHE A 14 2.84 9.45 -10.80
CA PHE A 14 2.10 10.26 -9.84
C PHE A 14 1.40 11.44 -10.51
N VAL A 15 0.10 11.58 -10.31
CA VAL A 15 -0.73 12.65 -10.86
C VAL A 15 -1.44 13.39 -9.73
N LYS A 16 -1.18 14.69 -9.58
CA LYS A 16 -1.86 15.51 -8.58
C LYS A 16 -3.30 15.79 -9.02
N VAL A 17 -4.24 15.60 -8.09
CA VAL A 17 -5.67 15.75 -8.33
C VAL A 17 -6.31 16.59 -7.24
N ALA A 18 -7.48 17.18 -7.55
CA ALA A 18 -8.23 18.02 -6.63
C ALA A 18 -9.71 17.67 -6.61
N ALA A 19 -10.30 17.60 -5.40
CA ALA A 19 -11.74 17.68 -5.19
C ALA A 19 -12.05 19.01 -4.50
N VAL A 20 -12.96 19.78 -5.07
CA VAL A 20 -13.16 21.18 -4.74
C VAL A 20 -14.60 21.44 -4.35
N THR A 21 -14.86 22.05 -3.20
CA THR A 21 -16.15 22.63 -2.84
C THR A 21 -16.08 24.13 -2.90
N THR A 22 -17.00 24.75 -3.66
CA THR A 22 -17.09 26.21 -3.81
C THR A 22 -18.17 26.79 -2.91
N ASP A 23 -18.00 28.05 -2.52
CA ASP A 23 -19.11 28.84 -1.99
C ASP A 23 -20.13 29.06 -3.09
N ILE A 24 -21.41 28.86 -2.82
CA ILE A 24 -22.47 29.04 -3.79
C ILE A 24 -23.60 29.90 -3.24
N LYS A 25 -24.40 30.43 -4.14
CA LYS A 25 -25.73 30.98 -3.88
C LYS A 25 -26.71 30.35 -4.83
N VAL A 26 -27.79 29.80 -4.30
CA VAL A 26 -28.80 29.10 -5.10
C VAL A 26 -29.36 30.03 -6.17
N ALA A 27 -29.29 29.61 -7.44
CA ALA A 27 -29.70 30.31 -8.65
C ALA A 27 -28.94 31.62 -8.98
N ASP A 28 -27.88 31.97 -8.24
CA ASP A 28 -26.99 33.09 -8.58
C ASP A 28 -25.81 32.60 -9.44
N VAL A 29 -26.09 32.34 -10.71
CA VAL A 29 -25.12 31.78 -11.65
C VAL A 29 -23.87 32.64 -11.78
N ALA A 30 -23.99 33.96 -11.73
CA ALA A 30 -22.85 34.89 -11.88
C ALA A 30 -21.90 34.76 -10.68
N TYR A 31 -22.42 34.75 -9.45
CA TYR A 31 -21.65 34.53 -8.24
C TYR A 31 -20.96 33.16 -8.25
N ASN A 32 -21.73 32.11 -8.53
CA ASN A 32 -21.20 30.75 -8.56
C ASN A 32 -20.08 30.58 -9.59
N THR A 33 -20.23 31.20 -10.76
CA THR A 33 -19.17 31.19 -11.80
C THR A 33 -17.90 31.86 -11.29
N GLU A 34 -18.00 33.00 -10.63
CA GLU A 34 -16.83 33.68 -10.04
C GLU A 34 -16.11 32.80 -9.02
N GLN A 35 -16.86 32.10 -8.14
CA GLN A 35 -16.27 31.21 -7.17
C GLN A 35 -15.60 29.98 -7.82
N ILE A 36 -16.22 29.40 -8.84
CA ILE A 36 -15.64 28.31 -9.63
C ILE A 36 -14.33 28.75 -10.28
N LEU A 37 -14.31 29.92 -10.93
CA LEU A 37 -13.10 30.46 -11.58
C LEU A 37 -11.98 30.69 -10.57
N LYS A 38 -12.28 31.29 -9.43
CA LYS A 38 -11.31 31.50 -8.35
C LYS A 38 -10.71 30.17 -7.88
N LYS A 39 -11.55 29.16 -7.60
CA LYS A 39 -11.10 27.84 -7.15
C LYS A 39 -10.36 27.06 -8.23
N LEU A 40 -10.71 27.24 -9.50
CA LEU A 40 -9.96 26.71 -10.63
C LEU A 40 -8.54 27.27 -10.66
N ASP A 41 -8.38 28.60 -10.50
CA ASP A 41 -7.06 29.23 -10.46
C ASP A 41 -6.21 28.74 -9.28
N GLU A 42 -6.82 28.60 -8.09
CA GLU A 42 -6.17 28.02 -6.91
C GLU A 42 -5.69 26.57 -7.19
N ALA A 43 -6.54 25.73 -7.77
CA ALA A 43 -6.20 24.32 -8.03
C ALA A 43 -5.14 24.15 -9.13
N VAL A 44 -5.15 25.01 -10.14
CA VAL A 44 -4.09 25.04 -11.17
C VAL A 44 -2.76 25.53 -10.59
N ALA A 45 -2.78 26.52 -9.70
CA ALA A 45 -1.57 26.98 -9.00
C ALA A 45 -0.96 25.87 -8.12
N GLU A 46 -1.80 24.99 -7.55
CA GLU A 46 -1.39 23.79 -6.84
C GLU A 46 -0.94 22.65 -7.79
N LYS A 47 -0.95 22.87 -9.10
CA LYS A 47 -0.56 21.92 -10.15
C LYS A 47 -1.46 20.65 -10.23
N ALA A 48 -2.72 20.77 -9.86
CA ALA A 48 -3.67 19.67 -10.03
C ALA A 48 -3.99 19.46 -11.52
N LYS A 49 -3.82 18.23 -12.01
CA LYS A 49 -4.08 17.84 -13.42
C LYS A 49 -5.51 17.37 -13.67
N VAL A 50 -6.22 16.94 -12.61
CA VAL A 50 -7.65 16.61 -12.65
C VAL A 50 -8.33 17.37 -11.51
N ILE A 51 -9.30 18.20 -11.84
CA ILE A 51 -10.00 19.08 -10.91
C ILE A 51 -11.50 18.78 -11.00
N VAL A 52 -12.13 18.46 -9.87
CA VAL A 52 -13.53 18.05 -9.83
C VAL A 52 -14.32 19.00 -8.95
N PHE A 53 -15.37 19.58 -9.50
CA PHE A 53 -16.35 20.42 -8.82
C PHE A 53 -17.64 19.64 -8.53
N PRO A 54 -18.50 20.11 -7.60
CA PRO A 54 -19.73 19.44 -7.23
C PRO A 54 -20.77 19.38 -8.37
N GLU A 55 -21.76 18.52 -8.17
CA GLU A 55 -22.95 18.39 -8.98
C GLU A 55 -23.73 19.72 -9.04
N LEU A 56 -24.14 20.13 -10.23
CA LEU A 56 -24.94 21.35 -10.48
C LEU A 56 -24.38 22.63 -9.84
N CYS A 57 -23.07 22.69 -9.57
CA CYS A 57 -22.43 23.80 -8.84
C CYS A 57 -22.53 25.17 -9.55
N ILE A 58 -22.81 25.20 -10.86
CA ILE A 58 -23.05 26.46 -11.61
C ILE A 58 -24.32 27.15 -11.12
N THR A 59 -25.37 26.39 -10.80
CA THR A 59 -26.69 26.92 -10.39
C THR A 59 -26.93 26.79 -8.88
N GLY A 60 -26.27 25.83 -8.23
CA GLY A 60 -26.66 25.18 -7.01
C GLY A 60 -27.56 23.98 -7.30
N TYR A 61 -27.43 22.93 -6.52
CA TYR A 61 -28.22 21.70 -6.61
C TYR A 61 -29.68 21.93 -6.22
N THR A 62 -29.91 22.78 -5.23
CA THR A 62 -31.22 22.98 -4.59
C THR A 62 -32.12 24.00 -5.29
N CYS A 63 -31.96 24.24 -6.58
CA CYS A 63 -32.77 25.16 -7.37
C CYS A 63 -34.24 24.69 -7.59
N SER A 64 -34.53 23.41 -7.36
CA SER A 64 -35.90 22.85 -7.50
C SER A 64 -36.58 23.24 -8.83
N ASP A 65 -37.81 23.72 -8.82
CA ASP A 65 -38.56 24.08 -10.03
C ASP A 65 -37.96 25.30 -10.77
N LEU A 66 -37.00 26.01 -10.23
CA LEU A 66 -36.26 27.02 -10.97
C LEU A 66 -35.50 26.43 -12.17
N PHE A 67 -35.15 25.15 -12.13
CA PHE A 67 -34.58 24.44 -13.29
C PHE A 67 -35.51 24.39 -14.50
N LEU A 68 -36.80 24.64 -14.32
CA LEU A 68 -37.77 24.73 -15.41
C LEU A 68 -37.89 26.15 -15.99
N GLN A 69 -37.04 27.10 -15.53
CA GLN A 69 -37.06 28.48 -15.97
C GLN A 69 -35.96 28.74 -16.98
N ASP A 70 -36.31 29.14 -18.19
CA ASP A 70 -35.39 29.45 -19.30
C ASP A 70 -34.27 30.42 -18.93
N VAL A 71 -34.52 31.39 -18.07
CA VAL A 71 -33.52 32.36 -17.65
C VAL A 71 -32.37 31.71 -16.94
N LEU A 72 -32.65 30.78 -16.00
CA LEU A 72 -31.60 30.05 -15.28
C LEU A 72 -30.78 29.17 -16.23
N LEU A 73 -31.43 28.43 -17.12
CA LEU A 73 -30.78 27.53 -18.07
C LEU A 73 -29.91 28.29 -19.08
N LYS A 74 -30.37 29.48 -19.58
CA LYS A 74 -29.59 30.32 -20.46
C LYS A 74 -28.37 30.91 -19.78
N ASP A 75 -28.48 31.33 -18.53
CA ASP A 75 -27.36 31.85 -17.78
C ASP A 75 -26.37 30.73 -17.38
N ALA A 76 -26.82 29.56 -17.00
CA ALA A 76 -25.98 28.37 -16.76
C ALA A 76 -25.18 27.98 -18.02
N ARG A 77 -25.81 28.03 -19.20
CA ARG A 77 -25.16 27.75 -20.48
C ARG A 77 -24.06 28.78 -20.80
N LYS A 78 -24.29 30.09 -20.60
CA LYS A 78 -23.27 31.13 -20.79
C LYS A 78 -22.10 30.94 -19.79
N ALA A 79 -22.41 30.69 -18.56
CA ALA A 79 -21.43 30.42 -17.49
C ALA A 79 -20.52 29.24 -17.84
N LEU A 80 -21.09 28.16 -18.35
CA LEU A 80 -20.32 27.00 -18.77
C LEU A 80 -19.32 27.33 -19.89
N VAL A 81 -19.72 28.13 -20.90
CA VAL A 81 -18.81 28.60 -21.95
C VAL A 81 -17.70 29.47 -21.35
N GLN A 82 -18.07 30.39 -20.44
CA GLN A 82 -17.09 31.24 -19.75
C GLN A 82 -16.06 30.41 -18.94
N ILE A 83 -16.51 29.41 -18.22
CA ILE A 83 -15.63 28.52 -17.44
C ILE A 83 -14.75 27.71 -18.39
N ALA A 84 -15.30 27.20 -19.50
CA ALA A 84 -14.52 26.47 -20.50
C ALA A 84 -13.42 27.38 -21.10
N GLU A 85 -13.73 28.60 -21.52
CA GLU A 85 -12.74 29.55 -22.03
C GLU A 85 -11.65 29.85 -20.99
N ALA A 86 -12.00 29.94 -19.71
CA ALA A 86 -11.06 30.17 -18.64
C ALA A 86 -10.07 29.02 -18.42
N THR A 87 -10.32 27.82 -18.95
CA THR A 87 -9.34 26.70 -18.93
C THR A 87 -8.26 26.84 -19.98
N LYS A 88 -8.36 27.82 -20.92
CA LYS A 88 -7.36 28.02 -21.96
C LYS A 88 -6.00 28.37 -21.37
N GLY A 89 -4.98 27.60 -21.75
CA GLY A 89 -3.62 27.74 -21.21
C GLY A 89 -3.46 27.27 -19.79
N LYS A 90 -4.48 26.61 -19.20
CA LYS A 90 -4.40 25.93 -17.90
C LYS A 90 -4.21 24.44 -18.14
N ASP A 91 -3.25 23.89 -17.46
CA ASP A 91 -2.81 22.51 -17.63
C ASP A 91 -3.61 21.55 -16.72
N ALA A 92 -4.91 21.43 -16.97
CA ALA A 92 -5.81 20.60 -16.20
C ALA A 92 -7.02 20.12 -16.99
N LEU A 93 -7.49 18.90 -16.67
CA LEU A 93 -8.81 18.40 -17.02
C LEU A 93 -9.79 18.77 -15.91
N VAL A 94 -10.86 19.49 -16.23
CA VAL A 94 -11.79 20.06 -15.26
C VAL A 94 -13.18 19.49 -15.46
N PHE A 95 -13.83 19.08 -14.35
CA PHE A 95 -15.20 18.58 -14.32
C PHE A 95 -16.08 19.53 -13.52
N VAL A 96 -17.18 20.00 -14.13
CA VAL A 96 -18.09 20.98 -13.53
C VAL A 96 -19.54 20.50 -13.68
N GLY A 97 -20.29 20.43 -12.60
CA GLY A 97 -21.71 20.05 -12.61
C GLY A 97 -22.60 21.16 -13.19
N ALA A 98 -23.44 20.84 -14.19
CA ALA A 98 -24.30 21.78 -14.88
C ALA A 98 -25.65 21.17 -15.32
N PRO A 99 -26.74 21.95 -15.39
CA PRO A 99 -27.96 21.56 -16.07
C PRO A 99 -27.86 21.86 -17.59
N ILE A 100 -28.19 20.89 -18.45
CA ILE A 100 -28.20 21.04 -19.91
C ILE A 100 -29.53 20.63 -20.50
N ALA A 101 -30.16 21.55 -21.26
CA ALA A 101 -31.39 21.25 -22.01
C ALA A 101 -31.02 20.77 -23.43
N VAL A 102 -31.53 19.59 -23.81
CA VAL A 102 -31.32 18.96 -25.11
C VAL A 102 -32.64 18.38 -25.61
N ASP A 103 -33.05 18.77 -26.82
CA ASP A 103 -34.27 18.24 -27.47
C ASP A 103 -35.56 18.38 -26.61
N GLY A 104 -35.65 19.44 -25.79
CA GLY A 104 -36.78 19.68 -24.91
C GLY A 104 -36.76 18.92 -23.58
N GLU A 105 -35.72 18.16 -23.31
CA GLU A 105 -35.48 17.46 -22.05
C GLU A 105 -34.31 18.10 -21.28
N LEU A 106 -34.33 18.02 -19.95
CA LEU A 106 -33.30 18.58 -19.08
C LEU A 106 -32.47 17.46 -18.47
N TYR A 107 -31.16 17.61 -18.52
CA TYR A 107 -30.18 16.64 -18.04
C TYR A 107 -29.25 17.26 -16.99
N ASN A 108 -28.97 16.51 -15.97
CA ASN A 108 -27.90 16.77 -15.01
C ASN A 108 -26.60 16.18 -15.57
N VAL A 109 -25.58 17.00 -15.77
CA VAL A 109 -24.33 16.58 -16.42
C VAL A 109 -23.10 17.00 -15.65
N ALA A 110 -22.04 16.23 -15.76
CA ALA A 110 -20.68 16.64 -15.51
C ALA A 110 -20.05 17.09 -16.85
N ALA A 111 -19.86 18.40 -17.01
CA ALA A 111 -19.20 18.97 -18.15
C ALA A 111 -17.68 18.81 -17.98
N THR A 112 -17.01 18.25 -18.98
CA THR A 112 -15.55 18.05 -19.00
C THR A 112 -14.91 19.12 -19.86
N LEU A 113 -13.97 19.86 -19.29
CA LEU A 113 -13.35 21.05 -19.89
C LEU A 113 -11.83 20.88 -19.94
N ASN A 114 -11.22 21.29 -21.06
CA ASN A 114 -9.77 21.31 -21.19
C ASN A 114 -9.36 22.31 -22.30
N GLN A 115 -8.32 23.08 -22.06
CA GLN A 115 -7.70 24.00 -23.03
C GLN A 115 -8.69 24.91 -23.77
N GLY A 116 -9.66 25.47 -23.04
CA GLY A 116 -10.65 26.41 -23.60
C GLY A 116 -11.84 25.73 -24.30
N LYS A 117 -11.97 24.40 -24.22
CA LYS A 117 -13.01 23.62 -24.91
C LYS A 117 -13.84 22.79 -23.95
N ILE A 118 -15.08 22.55 -24.35
CA ILE A 118 -15.95 21.53 -23.76
C ILE A 118 -15.70 20.23 -24.50
N LEU A 119 -15.14 19.23 -23.81
CA LEU A 119 -14.81 17.93 -24.41
C LEU A 119 -15.99 16.97 -24.43
N GLY A 120 -16.90 17.09 -23.48
CA GLY A 120 -18.06 16.20 -23.39
C GLY A 120 -18.95 16.51 -22.20
N PHE A 121 -20.17 15.99 -22.26
CA PHE A 121 -21.15 16.02 -21.17
C PHE A 121 -21.45 14.60 -20.71
N THR A 122 -20.88 14.20 -19.57
CA THR A 122 -21.28 12.93 -18.93
C THR A 122 -22.60 13.13 -18.24
N THR A 123 -23.61 12.36 -18.61
CA THR A 123 -24.97 12.48 -18.08
C THR A 123 -25.16 11.61 -16.84
N LYS A 124 -25.91 12.10 -15.84
CA LYS A 124 -26.35 11.30 -14.71
C LYS A 124 -27.24 10.15 -15.20
N THR A 125 -26.93 8.94 -14.78
CA THR A 125 -27.65 7.71 -15.17
C THR A 125 -28.82 7.43 -14.25
N PHE A 126 -28.57 7.47 -12.95
CA PHE A 126 -29.56 7.18 -11.92
C PHE A 126 -30.01 8.47 -11.23
N LEU A 127 -31.30 8.78 -11.34
CA LEU A 127 -31.89 9.95 -10.70
C LEU A 127 -32.58 9.50 -9.41
N PRO A 128 -32.16 9.95 -8.23
CA PRO A 128 -32.84 9.64 -6.99
C PRO A 128 -34.24 10.28 -6.98
N ASN A 129 -35.23 9.46 -6.66
CA ASN A 129 -36.63 9.89 -6.58
C ASN A 129 -37.32 9.18 -5.42
N TYR A 130 -36.75 9.31 -4.24
CA TYR A 130 -37.18 8.71 -2.98
C TYR A 130 -36.72 9.57 -1.81
N GLY A 131 -37.41 9.46 -0.64
CA GLY A 131 -37.09 10.23 0.55
C GLY A 131 -37.11 11.74 0.28
N GLU A 132 -36.03 12.40 0.55
CA GLU A 132 -35.78 13.82 0.32
C GLU A 132 -35.50 14.19 -1.14
N PHE A 133 -35.24 13.20 -2.01
CA PHE A 133 -34.89 13.43 -3.41
C PHE A 133 -36.06 13.22 -4.37
N TYR A 134 -36.21 14.12 -5.34
CA TYR A 134 -37.20 14.05 -6.42
C TYR A 134 -36.69 14.61 -7.75
N GLU A 135 -35.47 14.26 -8.11
CA GLU A 135 -34.80 14.77 -9.33
C GLU A 135 -35.56 14.45 -10.63
N MET A 136 -36.32 13.35 -10.68
CA MET A 136 -37.14 12.97 -11.85
C MET A 136 -38.27 13.99 -12.15
N ARG A 137 -38.52 14.93 -11.25
CA ARG A 137 -39.46 16.02 -11.50
C ARG A 137 -38.93 16.99 -12.55
N GLN A 138 -37.62 17.29 -12.52
CA GLN A 138 -36.96 18.25 -13.42
C GLN A 138 -36.11 17.57 -14.47
N PHE A 139 -35.36 16.54 -14.12
CA PHE A 139 -34.34 15.92 -14.95
C PHE A 139 -34.78 14.60 -15.57
N ARG A 140 -34.08 14.23 -16.66
CA ARG A 140 -34.15 12.91 -17.29
C ARG A 140 -32.82 12.16 -17.10
N GLY A 141 -32.90 10.85 -16.92
CA GLY A 141 -31.72 9.98 -16.96
C GLY A 141 -31.05 10.05 -18.34
N GLY A 142 -29.74 9.92 -18.36
CA GLY A 142 -28.98 9.97 -19.61
C GLY A 142 -29.39 8.92 -20.64
N PRO A 143 -29.03 9.10 -21.91
CA PRO A 143 -29.27 8.10 -22.94
C PRO A 143 -28.51 6.81 -22.65
N LYS A 144 -28.93 5.68 -23.21
CA LYS A 144 -28.24 4.38 -23.00
C LYS A 144 -26.83 4.34 -23.59
N THR A 145 -26.61 5.10 -24.65
CA THR A 145 -25.32 5.18 -25.36
C THR A 145 -24.97 6.63 -25.65
N ALA A 146 -23.69 6.96 -25.66
CA ALA A 146 -23.21 8.28 -26.00
C ALA A 146 -23.58 8.66 -27.43
N ARG A 147 -23.95 9.94 -27.63
CA ARG A 147 -24.23 10.55 -28.93
C ARG A 147 -23.61 11.94 -28.99
N TYR A 148 -23.57 12.54 -30.16
CA TYR A 148 -23.19 13.94 -30.30
C TYR A 148 -24.42 14.84 -30.26
N ILE A 149 -24.29 16.00 -29.62
CA ILE A 149 -25.29 17.06 -29.59
C ILE A 149 -24.68 18.38 -30.10
N ASN A 150 -25.50 19.25 -30.66
CA ASN A 150 -25.05 20.61 -30.99
C ASN A 150 -25.10 21.50 -29.76
N PHE A 151 -23.95 22.00 -29.31
CA PHE A 151 -23.83 22.96 -28.23
C PHE A 151 -22.96 24.14 -28.70
N GLU A 152 -23.49 25.34 -28.73
CA GLU A 152 -22.82 26.56 -29.24
C GLU A 152 -22.21 26.41 -30.65
N GLY A 153 -22.83 25.62 -31.51
CA GLY A 153 -22.36 25.36 -32.88
C GLY A 153 -21.34 24.26 -33.02
N GLU A 154 -20.91 23.66 -31.95
CA GLU A 154 -19.98 22.51 -31.92
C GLU A 154 -20.70 21.19 -31.66
N GLN A 155 -20.16 20.08 -32.21
CA GLN A 155 -20.64 18.73 -31.97
C GLN A 155 -19.94 18.16 -30.71
N ILE A 156 -20.65 18.15 -29.59
CA ILE A 156 -20.11 17.74 -28.30
C ILE A 156 -20.60 16.32 -27.95
N PRO A 157 -19.73 15.39 -27.52
CA PRO A 157 -20.11 14.10 -26.95
C PRO A 157 -21.04 14.27 -25.76
N PHE A 158 -22.16 13.51 -25.75
CA PHE A 158 -23.19 13.58 -24.72
C PHE A 158 -23.68 12.18 -24.38
N GLY A 159 -23.61 11.79 -23.14
CA GLY A 159 -24.10 10.49 -22.67
C GLY A 159 -23.34 9.97 -21.46
N PRO A 160 -23.70 8.78 -20.96
CA PRO A 160 -23.00 8.17 -19.86
C PRO A 160 -21.64 7.65 -20.28
N GLN A 161 -20.73 7.46 -19.31
CA GLN A 161 -19.50 6.68 -19.48
C GLN A 161 -18.59 7.14 -20.64
N LEU A 162 -18.32 8.44 -20.72
CA LEU A 162 -17.30 8.97 -21.62
C LEU A 162 -15.91 8.70 -21.02
N LEU A 163 -14.94 8.30 -21.86
CA LEU A 163 -13.54 8.11 -21.44
C LEU A 163 -12.67 9.25 -21.96
N PHE A 164 -12.11 10.01 -21.06
CA PHE A 164 -11.15 11.07 -21.39
C PHE A 164 -9.73 10.52 -21.23
N VAL A 165 -8.95 10.53 -22.31
CA VAL A 165 -7.64 9.90 -22.40
C VAL A 165 -6.57 10.98 -22.59
N ALA A 166 -5.61 11.06 -21.69
CA ALA A 166 -4.51 12.01 -21.84
C ALA A 166 -3.63 11.64 -23.05
N ASP A 167 -3.28 12.62 -23.86
CA ASP A 167 -2.49 12.44 -25.08
C ASP A 167 -1.00 12.18 -24.81
N GLU A 168 -0.48 12.70 -23.71
CA GLU A 168 0.92 12.54 -23.31
C GLU A 168 1.13 11.45 -22.24
N MET A 169 0.05 10.87 -21.69
CA MET A 169 0.09 9.88 -20.63
C MET A 169 -1.04 8.84 -20.75
N ASP A 170 -0.84 7.81 -21.55
CA ASP A 170 -1.83 6.74 -21.84
C ASP A 170 -2.44 6.10 -20.59
N GLN A 171 -1.74 6.16 -19.46
CA GLN A 171 -2.19 5.62 -18.18
C GLN A 171 -3.26 6.49 -17.51
N LEU A 172 -3.36 7.78 -17.85
CA LEU A 172 -4.36 8.68 -17.31
C LEU A 172 -5.63 8.63 -18.17
N VAL A 173 -6.53 7.77 -17.79
CA VAL A 173 -7.86 7.62 -18.41
C VAL A 173 -8.91 7.93 -17.35
N VAL A 174 -9.66 9.02 -17.57
CA VAL A 174 -10.64 9.55 -16.62
C VAL A 174 -12.05 9.31 -17.11
N SER A 175 -12.96 8.91 -16.23
CA SER A 175 -14.40 8.85 -16.51
C SER A 175 -15.18 9.49 -15.37
N ALA A 176 -16.30 10.11 -15.68
CA ALA A 176 -17.16 10.72 -14.68
C ALA A 176 -18.43 9.91 -14.43
N GLU A 177 -18.92 9.96 -13.20
CA GLU A 177 -20.27 9.59 -12.79
C GLU A 177 -20.80 10.68 -11.82
N ILE A 178 -22.08 10.70 -11.54
CA ILE A 178 -22.69 11.80 -10.79
C ILE A 178 -23.49 11.29 -9.61
N CYS A 179 -23.06 11.68 -8.41
CA CYS A 179 -23.75 11.49 -7.12
C CYS A 179 -24.37 10.09 -6.97
N GLU A 180 -25.67 9.97 -7.18
CA GLU A 180 -26.47 8.73 -7.05
C GLU A 180 -25.92 7.55 -7.87
N ASP A 181 -25.21 7.82 -8.95
CA ASP A 181 -24.63 6.77 -9.79
C ASP A 181 -23.78 5.79 -8.97
N VAL A 182 -22.97 6.26 -8.01
CA VAL A 182 -22.14 5.39 -7.18
C VAL A 182 -22.94 4.62 -6.12
N TRP A 183 -24.12 5.11 -5.74
CA TRP A 183 -24.99 4.43 -4.76
C TRP A 183 -25.82 3.31 -5.38
N SER A 184 -25.92 3.28 -6.71
CA SER A 184 -26.64 2.25 -7.44
C SER A 184 -25.98 0.88 -7.31
N PRO A 185 -26.71 -0.23 -7.47
CA PRO A 185 -26.13 -1.59 -7.44
C PRO A 185 -25.09 -1.84 -8.53
N ILE A 186 -25.20 -1.16 -9.67
CA ILE A 186 -24.29 -1.26 -10.82
C ILE A 186 -23.90 0.16 -11.26
N PRO A 187 -22.92 0.79 -10.58
CA PRO A 187 -22.44 2.11 -10.96
C PRO A 187 -21.87 2.15 -12.37
N PRO A 188 -22.04 3.26 -13.11
CA PRO A 188 -21.44 3.45 -14.45
C PRO A 188 -19.93 3.27 -14.46
N SER A 189 -19.24 3.63 -13.38
CA SER A 189 -17.79 3.47 -13.20
C SER A 189 -17.29 2.02 -13.36
N ILE A 190 -18.16 1.01 -13.15
CA ILE A 190 -17.79 -0.41 -13.34
C ILE A 190 -17.38 -0.66 -14.81
N GLN A 191 -18.23 -0.26 -15.74
CA GLN A 191 -17.92 -0.45 -17.17
C GLN A 191 -16.76 0.45 -17.60
N ALA A 192 -16.73 1.70 -17.15
CA ALA A 192 -15.64 2.61 -17.44
C ALA A 192 -14.28 2.03 -17.03
N ALA A 193 -14.15 1.47 -15.82
CA ALA A 193 -12.92 0.84 -15.35
C ALA A 193 -12.56 -0.42 -16.14
N ARG A 194 -13.55 -1.25 -16.53
CA ARG A 194 -13.34 -2.44 -17.38
C ARG A 194 -12.87 -2.05 -18.78
N GLU A 195 -13.25 -0.89 -19.28
CA GLU A 195 -12.78 -0.36 -20.57
C GLU A 195 -11.53 0.52 -20.48
N GLY A 196 -10.93 0.61 -19.28
CA GLY A 196 -9.60 1.17 -19.08
C GLY A 196 -9.52 2.45 -18.26
N ALA A 197 -10.63 3.00 -17.73
CA ALA A 197 -10.54 4.14 -16.83
C ALA A 197 -9.70 3.78 -15.60
N THR A 198 -8.69 4.58 -15.33
CA THR A 198 -7.82 4.47 -14.13
C THR A 198 -8.22 5.44 -13.05
N VAL A 199 -8.95 6.50 -13.40
CA VAL A 199 -9.48 7.50 -12.48
C VAL A 199 -10.97 7.67 -12.72
N ILE A 200 -11.75 7.60 -11.66
CA ILE A 200 -13.18 7.92 -11.66
C ILE A 200 -13.36 9.24 -10.90
N VAL A 201 -14.13 10.13 -11.47
CA VAL A 201 -14.54 11.37 -10.80
C VAL A 201 -16.04 11.35 -10.54
N ASN A 202 -16.46 11.89 -9.41
CA ASN A 202 -17.86 11.99 -9.04
C ASN A 202 -18.17 13.42 -8.63
N CYS A 203 -18.97 14.11 -9.46
CA CYS A 203 -19.58 15.39 -9.13
C CYS A 203 -20.81 15.10 -8.28
N SER A 204 -20.83 15.48 -7.00
CA SER A 204 -21.85 15.08 -6.04
C SER A 204 -22.53 16.26 -5.33
N ALA A 205 -23.79 16.05 -4.95
CA ALA A 205 -24.54 16.87 -4.03
C ALA A 205 -25.28 15.94 -3.04
N SER A 206 -24.50 15.32 -2.18
CA SER A 206 -25.01 14.41 -1.15
C SER A 206 -25.16 15.15 0.18
N ASP A 207 -26.36 15.17 0.71
CA ASP A 207 -26.72 15.77 1.99
C ASP A 207 -26.09 15.04 3.18
N GLU A 208 -26.18 15.65 4.36
CA GLU A 208 -25.67 15.09 5.60
C GLU A 208 -26.81 14.61 6.50
N THR A 209 -26.77 13.34 6.87
CA THR A 209 -27.55 12.72 7.94
C THR A 209 -26.63 11.94 8.88
N ILE A 210 -27.11 11.61 10.08
CA ILE A 210 -26.29 10.88 11.06
C ILE A 210 -25.87 9.52 10.49
N GLY A 211 -24.56 9.27 10.45
CA GLY A 211 -23.97 8.03 9.95
C GLY A 211 -23.71 7.99 8.45
N LYS A 212 -24.27 8.92 7.65
CA LYS A 212 -24.11 8.93 6.19
C LYS A 212 -22.66 9.19 5.75
N ALA A 213 -21.90 10.00 6.50
CA ALA A 213 -20.50 10.27 6.20
C ALA A 213 -19.64 9.01 6.22
N SER A 214 -19.73 8.19 7.28
CA SER A 214 -18.98 6.93 7.36
C SER A 214 -19.41 5.92 6.30
N TYR A 215 -20.70 5.90 5.95
CA TYR A 215 -21.19 5.06 4.86
C TYR A 215 -20.63 5.53 3.51
N ARG A 216 -20.61 6.84 3.25
CA ARG A 216 -20.05 7.46 2.05
C ARG A 216 -18.57 7.12 1.91
N GLU A 217 -17.77 7.28 2.98
CA GLU A 217 -16.36 6.91 3.02
C GLU A 217 -16.18 5.44 2.65
N SER A 218 -16.87 4.53 3.33
CA SER A 218 -16.82 3.08 3.05
C SER A 218 -17.23 2.74 1.62
N LEU A 219 -18.23 3.46 1.05
CA LEU A 219 -18.69 3.27 -0.32
C LEU A 219 -17.60 3.67 -1.33
N ILE A 220 -16.98 4.84 -1.15
CA ILE A 220 -15.94 5.37 -2.05
C ILE A 220 -14.67 4.51 -1.96
N GLU A 221 -14.23 4.14 -0.76
CA GLU A 221 -13.13 3.21 -0.56
C GLU A 221 -13.43 1.85 -1.24
N GLY A 222 -14.61 1.28 -0.95
CA GLY A 222 -15.04 0.01 -1.52
C GLY A 222 -15.12 0.03 -3.05
N GLN A 223 -15.60 1.12 -3.65
CA GLN A 223 -15.67 1.27 -5.10
C GLN A 223 -14.27 1.42 -5.71
N SER A 224 -13.40 2.25 -5.12
CA SER A 224 -12.01 2.39 -5.59
C SER A 224 -11.22 1.08 -5.49
N ALA A 225 -11.44 0.28 -4.43
CA ALA A 225 -10.84 -1.05 -4.25
C ALA A 225 -11.32 -2.06 -5.29
N ARG A 226 -12.64 -2.13 -5.49
CA ARG A 226 -13.26 -3.07 -6.45
C ARG A 226 -12.80 -2.81 -7.87
N LEU A 227 -12.68 -1.53 -8.25
CA LEU A 227 -12.28 -1.11 -9.59
C LEU A 227 -10.76 -0.95 -9.76
N ILE A 228 -10.01 -1.08 -8.69
CA ILE A 228 -8.56 -0.83 -8.66
C ILE A 228 -8.27 0.49 -9.40
N CYS A 229 -8.76 1.59 -8.85
CA CYS A 229 -8.69 2.92 -9.48
C CYS A 229 -8.47 4.03 -8.45
N GLY A 230 -8.09 5.22 -8.95
CA GLY A 230 -8.26 6.47 -8.22
C GLY A 230 -9.73 6.89 -8.28
N TYR A 231 -10.28 7.38 -7.17
CA TYR A 231 -11.65 7.88 -7.09
C TYR A 231 -11.66 9.27 -6.45
N ILE A 232 -12.17 10.26 -7.17
CA ILE A 232 -12.23 11.66 -6.75
C ILE A 232 -13.69 12.05 -6.58
N TYR A 233 -14.10 12.27 -5.34
CA TYR A 233 -15.48 12.62 -4.98
C TYR A 233 -15.52 14.07 -4.49
N ALA A 234 -16.20 14.95 -5.23
CA ALA A 234 -16.39 16.36 -4.88
C ALA A 234 -17.85 16.61 -4.51
N ASN A 235 -18.10 17.08 -3.29
CA ASN A 235 -19.46 17.21 -2.74
C ASN A 235 -19.88 18.68 -2.55
N ALA A 236 -21.16 18.96 -2.76
CA ALA A 236 -21.77 20.24 -2.43
C ALA A 236 -21.66 20.53 -0.93
N GLY A 237 -21.50 21.81 -0.60
CA GLY A 237 -21.30 22.27 0.77
C GLY A 237 -22.24 23.38 1.20
N GLU A 238 -21.71 24.29 2.02
CA GLU A 238 -22.44 25.46 2.50
C GLU A 238 -22.84 26.38 1.34
N GLY A 239 -24.04 26.89 1.39
CA GLY A 239 -24.61 27.77 0.36
C GLY A 239 -25.81 27.17 -0.39
N GLU A 240 -25.97 25.84 -0.34
CA GLU A 240 -27.20 25.18 -0.79
C GLU A 240 -28.39 25.52 0.11
N SER A 241 -29.62 25.43 -0.43
CA SER A 241 -30.82 25.67 0.37
C SER A 241 -30.94 24.65 1.49
N THR A 242 -31.30 25.14 2.68
CA THR A 242 -31.52 24.32 3.88
C THR A 242 -32.99 24.10 4.20
N THR A 243 -33.84 24.03 3.17
CA THR A 243 -35.28 23.80 3.37
C THR A 243 -35.51 22.53 4.19
N ASP A 244 -34.98 21.40 3.74
CA ASP A 244 -35.04 20.11 4.45
C ASP A 244 -33.67 19.44 4.57
N LEU A 245 -32.63 19.89 3.83
CA LEU A 245 -31.35 19.25 3.69
C LEU A 245 -30.21 20.17 4.16
N VAL A 246 -29.10 19.56 4.60
CA VAL A 246 -27.85 20.23 4.89
C VAL A 246 -26.75 19.54 4.11
N PHE A 247 -25.88 20.30 3.44
CA PHE A 247 -24.77 19.79 2.66
C PHE A 247 -23.46 20.07 3.39
N GLY A 248 -22.59 19.06 3.44
CA GLY A 248 -21.41 19.10 4.31
C GLY A 248 -20.09 19.41 3.61
N GLY A 249 -20.04 19.50 2.30
CA GLY A 249 -18.77 19.70 1.58
C GLY A 249 -17.79 18.54 1.76
N HIS A 250 -18.28 17.32 2.00
CA HIS A 250 -17.47 16.15 2.30
C HIS A 250 -16.80 15.59 1.03
N ASN A 251 -15.61 16.11 0.72
CA ASN A 251 -14.78 15.65 -0.39
C ASN A 251 -13.90 14.46 0.02
N ILE A 252 -13.72 13.49 -0.87
CA ILE A 252 -12.92 12.29 -0.62
C ILE A 252 -12.09 11.97 -1.87
N ILE A 253 -10.79 11.73 -1.70
CA ILE A 253 -9.94 11.17 -2.74
C ILE A 253 -9.40 9.83 -2.25
N ALA A 254 -9.74 8.76 -2.96
CA ALA A 254 -9.33 7.40 -2.62
C ALA A 254 -8.54 6.74 -3.76
N GLU A 255 -7.66 5.80 -3.41
CA GLU A 255 -6.87 5.01 -4.35
C GLU A 255 -6.86 3.55 -3.91
N ASN A 256 -7.43 2.68 -4.74
CA ASN A 256 -7.41 1.22 -4.51
C ASN A 256 -7.76 0.81 -3.06
N GLY A 257 -8.84 1.38 -2.53
CA GLY A 257 -9.40 1.05 -1.22
C GLY A 257 -8.78 1.79 -0.03
N ALA A 258 -8.00 2.83 -0.28
CA ALA A 258 -7.46 3.66 0.78
C ALA A 258 -7.81 5.13 0.54
N THR A 259 -8.37 5.80 1.53
CA THR A 259 -8.55 7.25 1.50
C THR A 259 -7.19 7.94 1.61
N LEU A 260 -6.87 8.78 0.62
CA LEU A 260 -5.62 9.55 0.57
C LEU A 260 -5.79 10.96 1.11
N ALA A 261 -6.95 11.57 0.85
CA ALA A 261 -7.31 12.89 1.36
C ALA A 261 -8.82 12.96 1.59
N GLU A 262 -9.21 13.64 2.66
CA GLU A 262 -10.60 13.85 3.06
C GLU A 262 -10.75 15.27 3.60
N SER A 263 -11.84 15.97 3.22
CA SER A 263 -12.15 17.29 3.72
C SER A 263 -12.81 17.23 5.10
N LYS A 264 -12.70 18.33 5.83
CA LYS A 264 -13.56 18.55 7.01
C LYS A 264 -15.00 18.75 6.55
N ARG A 265 -15.93 18.13 7.27
CA ARG A 265 -17.36 18.36 7.01
C ARG A 265 -17.79 19.74 7.51
N PHE A 266 -18.79 20.32 6.83
CA PHE A 266 -19.37 21.64 7.11
C PHE A 266 -18.39 22.80 6.91
N VAL A 267 -17.43 22.59 6.00
CA VAL A 267 -16.48 23.61 5.54
C VAL A 267 -16.32 23.47 4.04
N ASN A 268 -16.42 24.58 3.29
CA ASN A 268 -16.14 24.59 1.86
C ASN A 268 -14.63 24.70 1.65
N GLU A 269 -13.98 23.56 1.41
CA GLU A 269 -12.55 23.50 1.17
C GLU A 269 -12.20 22.64 -0.05
N SER A 270 -11.00 22.88 -0.58
CA SER A 270 -10.40 22.04 -1.62
C SER A 270 -9.42 21.09 -0.98
N ILE A 271 -9.40 19.84 -1.41
CA ILE A 271 -8.42 18.83 -1.00
C ILE A 271 -7.59 18.40 -2.21
N TYR A 272 -6.34 18.09 -1.95
CA TYR A 272 -5.34 17.73 -2.96
C TYR A 272 -4.55 16.52 -2.53
N THR A 273 -4.20 15.65 -3.46
CA THR A 273 -3.24 14.55 -3.26
C THR A 273 -2.76 14.04 -4.61
N GLU A 274 -1.81 13.11 -4.62
CA GLU A 274 -1.31 12.47 -5.84
C GLU A 274 -1.83 11.04 -5.93
N LEU A 275 -2.45 10.68 -7.08
CA LEU A 275 -2.77 9.32 -7.45
C LEU A 275 -1.56 8.65 -8.09
N ASP A 276 -1.33 7.38 -7.78
CA ASP A 276 -0.25 6.56 -8.37
C ASP A 276 -0.80 5.63 -9.45
N LEU A 277 -0.81 6.09 -10.69
CA LEU A 277 -1.34 5.34 -11.82
C LEU A 277 -0.53 4.08 -12.14
N ASN A 278 0.80 4.11 -11.94
CA ASN A 278 1.64 2.94 -12.13
C ASN A 278 1.30 1.83 -11.14
N ARG A 279 1.01 2.20 -9.90
CA ARG A 279 0.50 1.27 -8.88
C ARG A 279 -0.83 0.66 -9.28
N ILE A 280 -1.79 1.49 -9.71
CA ILE A 280 -3.11 1.04 -10.18
C ILE A 280 -2.96 -0.01 -11.29
N LEU A 281 -2.16 0.28 -12.32
CA LEU A 281 -1.95 -0.63 -13.43
C LEU A 281 -1.16 -1.90 -13.02
N SER A 282 -0.20 -1.78 -12.10
CA SER A 282 0.52 -2.93 -11.54
C SER A 282 -0.41 -3.87 -10.79
N GLU A 283 -1.31 -3.33 -9.97
CA GLU A 283 -2.30 -4.12 -9.24
C GLU A 283 -3.30 -4.80 -10.18
N ARG A 284 -3.80 -4.11 -11.21
CA ARG A 284 -4.66 -4.72 -12.25
C ARG A 284 -3.96 -5.86 -12.98
N ARG A 285 -2.67 -5.72 -13.32
CA ARG A 285 -1.86 -6.77 -13.96
C ARG A 285 -1.70 -8.03 -13.09
N LYS A 286 -1.58 -7.84 -11.77
CA LYS A 286 -1.46 -8.95 -10.82
C LYS A 286 -2.79 -9.65 -10.54
N ASN A 287 -3.90 -8.92 -10.66
CA ASN A 287 -5.23 -9.41 -10.35
C ASN A 287 -5.86 -10.06 -11.59
N THR A 288 -5.73 -11.38 -11.70
CA THR A 288 -6.27 -12.16 -12.84
C THR A 288 -7.78 -12.18 -12.91
N THR A 289 -8.50 -11.73 -11.88
CA THR A 289 -9.97 -11.61 -11.88
C THR A 289 -10.44 -10.21 -12.27
N PHE A 290 -9.54 -9.26 -12.44
CA PHE A 290 -9.85 -7.95 -13.01
C PHE A 290 -9.91 -8.10 -14.54
N MET A 291 -11.09 -8.40 -15.07
CA MET A 291 -11.29 -8.62 -16.51
C MET A 291 -11.58 -7.28 -17.20
N THR A 292 -10.75 -6.93 -18.16
CA THR A 292 -11.04 -5.83 -19.10
C THR A 292 -11.98 -6.33 -20.21
N ASP A 293 -12.85 -5.43 -20.70
CA ASP A 293 -13.69 -5.76 -21.86
C ASP A 293 -12.84 -5.80 -23.14
N GLU A 294 -13.01 -6.86 -23.93
CA GLU A 294 -12.35 -6.99 -25.23
C GLU A 294 -12.96 -6.01 -26.25
N GLU A 295 -14.29 -5.80 -26.18
CA GLU A 295 -15.00 -4.82 -26.97
C GLU A 295 -14.96 -3.47 -26.26
N ARG A 296 -14.30 -2.50 -26.89
CA ARG A 296 -14.24 -1.10 -26.39
C ARG A 296 -15.37 -0.32 -27.03
N ASN A 297 -16.48 -0.23 -26.31
CA ASN A 297 -17.72 0.41 -26.81
C ASN A 297 -17.85 1.87 -26.36
N LEU A 298 -17.07 2.29 -25.34
CA LEU A 298 -17.15 3.64 -24.82
C LEU A 298 -16.38 4.63 -25.70
N LEU A 299 -16.96 5.83 -25.86
CA LEU A 299 -16.34 6.88 -26.65
C LEU A 299 -15.09 7.42 -25.94
N ARG A 300 -13.96 7.37 -26.65
CA ARG A 300 -12.66 7.87 -26.15
C ARG A 300 -12.37 9.25 -26.69
N ILE A 301 -12.16 10.19 -25.81
CA ILE A 301 -11.99 11.61 -26.11
C ILE A 301 -10.59 12.02 -25.64
N PRO A 302 -9.71 12.47 -26.53
CA PRO A 302 -8.38 12.91 -26.12
C PRO A 302 -8.44 14.25 -25.38
N PHE A 303 -7.54 14.44 -24.41
CA PHE A 303 -7.30 15.70 -23.74
C PHE A 303 -5.81 15.91 -23.53
N HIS A 304 -5.41 17.17 -23.37
CA HIS A 304 -4.03 17.55 -23.19
C HIS A 304 -3.73 17.94 -21.74
N VAL A 305 -2.67 17.37 -21.19
CA VAL A 305 -1.99 17.83 -19.97
C VAL A 305 -0.49 17.68 -20.16
N GLU A 306 0.26 18.69 -19.74
CA GLU A 306 1.72 18.63 -19.74
C GLU A 306 2.19 17.62 -18.70
N VAL A 307 3.23 16.91 -19.07
CA VAL A 307 3.84 15.92 -18.24
C VAL A 307 5.05 16.53 -17.54
N GLU A 308 4.91 16.83 -16.27
CA GLU A 308 5.95 17.44 -15.43
C GLU A 308 6.21 16.63 -14.15
N GLU A 309 7.31 16.90 -13.48
CA GLU A 309 7.58 16.26 -12.19
C GLU A 309 6.57 16.73 -11.14
N THR A 310 5.81 15.77 -10.60
CA THR A 310 4.83 16.04 -9.55
C THR A 310 5.54 16.10 -8.18
N THR A 311 5.39 17.21 -7.46
CA THR A 311 5.79 17.30 -6.06
C THR A 311 4.83 16.48 -5.21
N LEU A 312 5.36 15.53 -4.44
CA LEU A 312 4.53 14.65 -3.61
C LEU A 312 4.20 15.32 -2.28
N THR A 313 2.93 15.30 -1.91
CA THR A 313 2.42 15.78 -0.62
C THR A 313 1.87 14.65 0.24
N ARG A 314 1.66 13.47 -0.35
CA ARG A 314 1.20 12.27 0.36
C ARG A 314 2.30 11.70 1.25
N THR A 315 1.90 11.10 2.36
CA THR A 315 2.82 10.47 3.30
C THR A 315 3.12 9.02 2.90
N PHE A 316 4.38 8.61 3.11
CA PHE A 316 4.83 7.24 2.91
C PHE A 316 5.32 6.70 4.26
N PRO A 317 4.67 5.68 4.85
CA PRO A 317 5.11 5.13 6.12
C PRO A 317 6.53 4.56 6.01
N SER A 318 7.46 5.01 6.86
CA SER A 318 8.84 4.49 6.88
C SER A 318 8.92 3.02 7.31
N ARG A 319 7.92 2.54 8.08
CA ARG A 319 7.81 1.15 8.54
C ARG A 319 6.49 0.53 8.05
N PRO A 320 6.36 0.20 6.74
CA PRO A 320 5.08 -0.15 6.12
C PRO A 320 4.47 -1.48 6.61
N PHE A 321 5.25 -2.33 7.27
CA PHE A 321 4.76 -3.58 7.87
C PHE A 321 4.24 -3.41 9.30
N VAL A 322 4.60 -2.32 9.96
CA VAL A 322 4.22 -2.06 11.35
C VAL A 322 2.90 -1.30 11.40
N PRO A 323 1.90 -1.74 12.20
CA PRO A 323 0.66 -1.00 12.36
C PRO A 323 0.90 0.42 12.87
N SER A 324 0.44 1.42 12.12
CA SER A 324 0.61 2.84 12.46
C SER A 324 -0.44 3.35 13.45
N VAL A 325 -1.61 2.71 13.49
CA VAL A 325 -2.75 3.12 14.34
C VAL A 325 -2.67 2.41 15.67
N MET A 326 -2.37 3.15 16.73
CA MET A 326 -2.21 2.60 18.09
C MET A 326 -3.46 1.89 18.62
N THR A 327 -4.65 2.37 18.29
CA THR A 327 -5.93 1.74 18.71
C THR A 327 -6.17 0.37 18.08
N GLU A 328 -5.51 0.06 16.97
CA GLU A 328 -5.61 -1.24 16.30
C GLU A 328 -4.41 -2.16 16.59
N ARG A 329 -3.39 -1.66 17.28
CA ARG A 329 -2.13 -2.39 17.54
C ARG A 329 -2.38 -3.75 18.17
N GLU A 330 -3.16 -3.79 19.25
CA GLU A 330 -3.49 -5.03 19.96
C GLU A 330 -4.14 -6.05 19.04
N LYS A 331 -5.22 -5.65 18.35
CA LYS A 331 -5.97 -6.51 17.45
C LYS A 331 -5.07 -7.08 16.35
N ARG A 332 -4.24 -6.25 15.72
CA ARG A 332 -3.36 -6.68 14.62
C ARG A 332 -2.21 -7.55 15.10
N CYS A 333 -1.58 -7.24 16.23
CA CYS A 333 -0.52 -8.07 16.79
C CYS A 333 -1.05 -9.47 17.20
N GLU A 334 -2.21 -9.53 17.86
CA GLU A 334 -2.85 -10.80 18.22
C GLU A 334 -3.25 -11.60 16.98
N GLU A 335 -3.75 -10.97 15.95
CA GLU A 335 -4.08 -11.63 14.68
C GLU A 335 -2.83 -12.25 14.03
N ILE A 336 -1.72 -11.51 13.94
CA ILE A 336 -0.45 -12.00 13.38
C ILE A 336 0.08 -13.19 14.19
N LEU A 337 0.21 -13.05 15.50
CA LEU A 337 0.67 -14.12 16.39
C LEU A 337 -0.23 -15.36 16.31
N THR A 338 -1.53 -15.16 16.17
CA THR A 338 -2.50 -16.24 16.01
C THR A 338 -2.33 -16.95 14.66
N ILE A 339 -2.17 -16.22 13.56
CA ILE A 339 -1.91 -16.82 12.23
C ILE A 339 -0.63 -17.68 12.28
N GLN A 340 0.46 -17.16 12.87
CA GLN A 340 1.70 -17.91 13.03
C GLN A 340 1.49 -19.19 13.86
N ALA A 341 0.85 -19.07 15.02
CA ALA A 341 0.60 -20.19 15.93
C ALA A 341 -0.34 -21.24 15.32
N MET A 342 -1.39 -20.84 14.60
CA MET A 342 -2.33 -21.76 13.96
C MET A 342 -1.69 -22.53 12.79
N GLY A 343 -0.78 -21.89 12.04
CA GLY A 343 0.02 -22.58 11.02
C GLY A 343 0.88 -23.69 11.65
N LEU A 344 1.62 -23.35 12.70
CA LEU A 344 2.45 -24.30 13.44
C LEU A 344 1.61 -25.39 14.11
N LYS A 345 0.49 -25.03 14.76
CA LYS A 345 -0.47 -25.97 15.35
C LYS A 345 -0.88 -27.06 14.37
N LYS A 346 -1.26 -26.67 13.14
CA LYS A 346 -1.66 -27.65 12.12
C LYS A 346 -0.51 -28.56 11.72
N ARG A 347 0.72 -28.03 11.61
CA ARG A 347 1.90 -28.81 11.24
C ARG A 347 2.25 -29.83 12.33
N LEU A 348 2.26 -29.43 13.60
CA LEU A 348 2.52 -30.29 14.74
C LEU A 348 1.49 -31.44 14.83
N ALA A 349 0.21 -31.09 14.73
CA ALA A 349 -0.87 -32.07 14.78
C ALA A 349 -0.80 -33.08 13.62
N HIS A 350 -0.52 -32.61 12.41
CA HIS A 350 -0.42 -33.47 11.23
C HIS A 350 0.78 -34.43 11.28
N ALA A 351 1.92 -33.91 11.76
CA ALA A 351 3.13 -34.73 11.90
C ALA A 351 3.13 -35.67 13.13
N TRP A 352 2.07 -35.61 13.94
CA TRP A 352 2.01 -36.31 15.25
C TRP A 352 3.25 -36.02 16.10
N ALA A 353 3.79 -34.78 15.96
CA ALA A 353 5.00 -34.39 16.64
C ALA A 353 4.80 -34.32 18.15
N LYS A 354 5.68 -34.97 18.89
CA LYS A 354 5.68 -34.99 20.35
C LYS A 354 6.40 -33.80 20.96
N SER A 355 7.29 -33.18 20.18
CA SER A 355 8.06 -32.03 20.59
C SER A 355 8.22 -31.02 19.45
N ALA A 356 8.55 -29.79 19.82
CA ALA A 356 9.00 -28.72 18.92
C ALA A 356 10.39 -28.29 19.36
N VAL A 357 11.38 -28.41 18.49
CA VAL A 357 12.78 -28.08 18.78
C VAL A 357 13.08 -26.69 18.23
N VAL A 358 13.50 -25.78 19.10
CA VAL A 358 13.80 -24.38 18.74
C VAL A 358 15.22 -24.05 19.15
N GLY A 359 16.06 -23.60 18.21
CA GLY A 359 17.38 -23.06 18.52
C GLY A 359 17.23 -21.65 19.14
N ILE A 360 17.70 -21.47 20.37
CA ILE A 360 17.56 -20.22 21.10
C ILE A 360 18.90 -19.53 21.23
N SER A 361 19.07 -18.42 20.52
CA SER A 361 20.26 -17.57 20.62
C SER A 361 20.11 -16.46 21.68
N GLY A 362 18.89 -16.14 22.11
CA GLY A 362 18.59 -14.97 22.93
C GLY A 362 18.39 -13.68 22.11
N GLY A 363 18.33 -13.79 20.79
CA GLY A 363 18.00 -12.70 19.87
C GLY A 363 16.50 -12.62 19.55
N LEU A 364 16.10 -11.56 18.83
CA LEU A 364 14.69 -11.25 18.52
C LEU A 364 13.95 -12.39 17.80
N ASP A 365 14.57 -12.99 16.79
CA ASP A 365 13.90 -13.98 15.92
C ASP A 365 13.60 -15.28 16.66
N SER A 366 14.58 -15.79 17.41
CA SER A 366 14.41 -16.98 18.24
C SER A 366 13.41 -16.72 19.37
N THR A 367 13.37 -15.50 19.90
CA THR A 367 12.38 -15.07 20.89
C THR A 367 10.96 -15.15 20.32
N LEU A 368 10.70 -14.52 19.17
CA LEU A 368 9.39 -14.58 18.55
C LEU A 368 8.99 -16.01 18.20
N ALA A 369 9.91 -16.81 17.66
CA ALA A 369 9.64 -18.21 17.33
C ALA A 369 9.26 -19.03 18.58
N LEU A 370 9.89 -18.80 19.73
CA LEU A 370 9.57 -19.46 20.99
C LEU A 370 8.19 -19.04 21.52
N LEU A 371 7.86 -17.74 21.46
CA LEU A 371 6.55 -17.22 21.87
C LEU A 371 5.41 -17.81 21.02
N VAL A 372 5.59 -17.85 19.69
CA VAL A 372 4.64 -18.47 18.75
C VAL A 372 4.50 -19.97 19.03
N THR A 373 5.61 -20.66 19.33
CA THR A 373 5.60 -22.10 19.64
C THR A 373 4.83 -22.37 20.93
N ALA A 374 5.02 -21.56 21.97
CA ALA A 374 4.26 -21.67 23.22
C ALA A 374 2.75 -21.48 22.96
N LYS A 375 2.36 -20.45 22.19
CA LYS A 375 0.95 -20.21 21.82
C LYS A 375 0.35 -21.37 21.00
N ALA A 376 1.14 -22.02 20.14
CA ALA A 376 0.70 -23.19 19.37
C ALA A 376 0.49 -24.41 20.27
N PHE A 377 1.38 -24.66 21.24
CA PHE A 377 1.25 -25.75 22.24
C PHE A 377 0.02 -25.56 23.10
N ASP A 378 -0.19 -24.36 23.64
CA ASP A 378 -1.39 -24.03 24.42
C ASP A 378 -2.68 -24.29 23.62
N SER A 379 -2.69 -23.90 22.35
CA SER A 379 -3.83 -24.11 21.44
C SER A 379 -4.10 -25.58 21.11
N LEU A 380 -3.10 -26.46 21.32
CA LEU A 380 -3.22 -27.91 21.18
C LEU A 380 -3.52 -28.61 22.50
N GLY A 381 -3.44 -27.92 23.63
CA GLY A 381 -3.52 -28.52 24.98
C GLY A 381 -2.30 -29.40 25.29
N LEU A 382 -1.15 -29.12 24.67
CA LEU A 382 0.09 -29.83 24.91
C LEU A 382 0.87 -29.20 26.06
N ASP A 383 1.60 -30.04 26.83
CA ASP A 383 2.51 -29.53 27.86
C ASP A 383 3.68 -28.78 27.19
N ARG A 384 3.91 -27.55 27.61
CA ARG A 384 5.02 -26.71 27.12
C ARG A 384 6.40 -27.34 27.36
N LYS A 385 6.53 -28.33 28.23
CA LYS A 385 7.74 -29.16 28.37
C LYS A 385 8.11 -29.94 27.11
N GLY A 386 7.16 -30.14 26.20
CA GLY A 386 7.42 -30.65 24.85
C GLY A 386 8.12 -29.62 23.91
N ILE A 387 8.24 -28.38 24.31
CA ILE A 387 9.06 -27.37 23.60
C ILE A 387 10.51 -27.56 24.08
N ILE A 388 11.37 -28.02 23.20
CA ILE A 388 12.79 -28.21 23.49
C ILE A 388 13.56 -26.99 23.00
N ALA A 389 13.84 -26.07 23.90
CA ALA A 389 14.65 -24.89 23.65
C ALA A 389 16.14 -25.28 23.74
N VAL A 390 16.86 -25.25 22.64
CA VAL A 390 18.26 -25.65 22.59
C VAL A 390 19.16 -24.42 22.48
N THR A 391 19.98 -24.18 23.50
CA THR A 391 21.08 -23.21 23.44
C THR A 391 22.38 -23.91 23.08
N MET A 392 23.13 -23.35 22.15
CA MET A 392 24.35 -23.96 21.58
C MET A 392 25.52 -22.97 21.65
N PRO A 393 26.11 -22.78 22.85
CA PRO A 393 27.24 -21.87 23.00
C PRO A 393 28.40 -22.26 22.08
N CYS A 394 28.99 -21.25 21.43
CA CYS A 394 30.18 -21.36 20.59
C CYS A 394 31.01 -20.07 20.72
N PHE A 395 31.98 -19.86 19.85
CA PHE A 395 32.99 -18.81 19.95
C PHE A 395 32.45 -17.37 20.03
N GLY A 396 31.27 -17.09 19.43
CA GLY A 396 30.66 -15.76 19.38
C GLY A 396 29.58 -15.51 20.43
N THR A 397 29.21 -16.48 21.25
CA THR A 397 28.11 -16.35 22.21
C THR A 397 28.50 -15.43 23.35
N THR A 398 27.64 -14.42 23.67
CA THR A 398 27.85 -13.51 24.78
C THR A 398 27.08 -13.95 26.04
N ASP A 399 27.57 -13.59 27.24
CA ASP A 399 26.90 -13.92 28.50
C ASP A 399 25.47 -13.35 28.55
N ARG A 400 25.24 -12.16 27.99
CA ARG A 400 23.94 -11.48 28.00
C ARG A 400 22.89 -12.27 27.20
N THR A 401 23.20 -12.61 25.96
CA THR A 401 22.27 -13.33 25.08
C THR A 401 22.03 -14.76 25.58
N TYR A 402 23.08 -15.43 26.08
CA TYR A 402 22.96 -16.72 26.73
C TYR A 402 22.00 -16.69 27.95
N GLN A 403 22.16 -15.70 28.85
CA GLN A 403 21.29 -15.56 30.01
C GLN A 403 19.83 -15.28 29.61
N ASN A 404 19.61 -14.45 28.59
CA ASN A 404 18.28 -14.19 28.05
C ASN A 404 17.63 -15.46 27.48
N ALA A 405 18.36 -16.26 26.71
CA ALA A 405 17.89 -17.53 26.16
C ALA A 405 17.45 -18.49 27.28
N CYS A 406 18.29 -18.65 28.31
CA CYS A 406 18.01 -19.55 29.45
C CYS A 406 16.78 -19.10 30.25
N LYS A 407 16.74 -17.82 30.68
CA LYS A 407 15.65 -17.29 31.52
C LYS A 407 14.31 -17.33 30.77
N MET A 408 14.29 -16.91 29.51
CA MET A 408 13.07 -16.89 28.69
C MET A 408 12.51 -18.28 28.51
N SER A 409 13.36 -19.29 28.19
CA SER A 409 12.94 -20.66 27.98
C SER A 409 12.30 -21.26 29.25
N LEU A 410 12.92 -21.06 30.41
CA LEU A 410 12.40 -21.52 31.69
C LEU A 410 11.08 -20.82 32.06
N LYS A 411 10.99 -19.49 31.88
CA LYS A 411 9.79 -18.73 32.20
C LYS A 411 8.59 -19.08 31.32
N LEU A 412 8.83 -19.44 30.07
CA LEU A 412 7.78 -19.97 29.20
C LEU A 412 7.38 -21.42 29.46
N GLY A 413 8.07 -22.09 30.38
CA GLY A 413 7.79 -23.51 30.74
C GLY A 413 8.37 -24.52 29.74
N ALA A 414 9.26 -24.09 28.85
CA ALA A 414 9.95 -24.98 27.91
C ALA A 414 11.05 -25.82 28.59
N THR A 415 11.42 -26.94 27.98
CA THR A 415 12.57 -27.73 28.40
C THR A 415 13.83 -27.12 27.80
N LEU A 416 14.68 -26.55 28.64
CA LEU A 416 15.98 -26.01 28.22
C LEU A 416 16.99 -27.16 28.07
N ARG A 417 17.67 -27.20 26.91
CA ARG A 417 18.80 -28.11 26.66
C ARG A 417 20.00 -27.29 26.21
N GLU A 418 21.13 -27.46 26.89
CA GLU A 418 22.40 -26.86 26.51
C GLU A 418 23.27 -27.88 25.80
N VAL A 419 23.79 -27.51 24.64
CA VAL A 419 24.70 -28.31 23.81
C VAL A 419 25.87 -27.44 23.36
N PRO A 420 27.00 -27.42 24.10
CA PRO A 420 28.21 -26.75 23.65
C PRO A 420 28.71 -27.39 22.36
N ILE A 421 28.91 -26.59 21.31
CA ILE A 421 29.32 -27.09 19.97
C ILE A 421 30.77 -26.76 19.60
N ALA A 422 31.50 -26.07 20.47
CA ALA A 422 32.85 -25.59 20.16
C ALA A 422 33.81 -26.73 19.77
N ASP A 423 33.80 -27.84 20.51
CA ASP A 423 34.68 -29.00 20.27
C ASP A 423 34.37 -29.69 18.93
N ALA A 424 33.09 -29.81 18.59
CA ALA A 424 32.64 -30.39 17.32
C ALA A 424 33.08 -29.52 16.14
N VAL A 425 32.92 -28.21 16.27
CA VAL A 425 33.36 -27.24 15.24
C VAL A 425 34.89 -27.25 15.09
N MET A 426 35.63 -27.30 16.18
CA MET A 426 37.10 -27.43 16.14
C MET A 426 37.56 -28.71 15.46
N GLN A 427 36.92 -29.85 15.76
CA GLN A 427 37.18 -31.11 15.08
C GLN A 427 36.88 -31.00 13.59
N HIS A 428 35.76 -30.37 13.21
CA HIS A 428 35.43 -30.14 11.82
C HIS A 428 36.46 -29.27 11.11
N PHE A 429 36.97 -28.20 11.73
CA PHE A 429 38.05 -27.38 11.17
C PHE A 429 39.29 -28.21 10.92
N HIS A 430 39.70 -29.05 11.88
CA HIS A 430 40.82 -29.97 11.72
C HIS A 430 40.63 -30.91 10.50
N ASP A 431 39.41 -31.50 10.36
CA ASP A 431 39.14 -32.48 9.32
C ASP A 431 39.14 -31.87 7.92
N ILE A 432 38.73 -30.60 7.76
CA ILE A 432 38.75 -29.88 6.47
C ILE A 432 40.05 -29.07 6.22
N GLY A 433 40.97 -29.05 7.19
CA GLY A 433 42.21 -28.28 7.11
C GLY A 433 42.02 -26.76 7.19
N HIS A 434 40.95 -26.30 7.89
CA HIS A 434 40.72 -24.87 8.10
C HIS A 434 41.51 -24.36 9.32
N ASP A 435 42.12 -23.19 9.17
CA ASP A 435 42.80 -22.51 10.27
C ASP A 435 41.79 -21.85 11.20
N PRO A 436 41.72 -22.21 12.49
CA PRO A 436 40.80 -21.59 13.44
C PRO A 436 40.99 -20.09 13.63
N GLU A 437 42.17 -19.54 13.29
CA GLU A 437 42.42 -18.09 13.35
C GLU A 437 41.92 -17.36 12.07
N ASP A 438 41.56 -18.09 11.00
CA ASP A 438 40.94 -17.53 9.82
C ASP A 438 39.45 -17.39 10.02
N HIS A 439 39.02 -16.21 10.44
CA HIS A 439 37.63 -15.84 10.69
C HIS A 439 36.84 -15.55 9.39
N SER A 440 37.04 -16.35 8.37
CA SER A 440 36.37 -16.28 7.07
C SER A 440 34.92 -16.81 7.11
N VAL A 441 34.25 -16.76 5.96
CA VAL A 441 32.90 -17.34 5.77
C VAL A 441 32.85 -18.84 6.15
N THR A 442 33.96 -19.58 6.01
CA THR A 442 34.04 -20.98 6.44
C THR A 442 33.90 -21.10 7.96
N TYR A 443 34.60 -20.24 8.70
CA TYR A 443 34.52 -20.18 10.15
C TYR A 443 33.08 -19.96 10.66
N GLU A 444 32.38 -18.98 10.06
CA GLU A 444 31.01 -18.65 10.44
C GLU A 444 30.02 -19.76 10.03
N ASN A 445 30.09 -20.22 8.77
CA ASN A 445 29.15 -21.21 8.24
C ASN A 445 29.26 -22.58 8.89
N SER A 446 30.45 -22.98 9.33
CA SER A 446 30.63 -24.26 10.04
C SER A 446 29.89 -24.29 11.36
N GLN A 447 29.93 -23.21 12.14
CA GLN A 447 29.18 -23.07 13.38
C GLN A 447 27.65 -23.10 13.13
N ALA A 448 27.18 -22.40 12.11
CA ALA A 448 25.74 -22.36 11.78
C ALA A 448 25.22 -23.74 11.35
N ARG A 449 26.01 -24.51 10.57
CA ARG A 449 25.63 -25.87 10.16
C ARG A 449 25.66 -26.85 11.30
N GLU A 450 26.64 -26.76 12.20
CA GLU A 450 26.70 -27.60 13.39
C GLU A 450 25.46 -27.40 14.29
N ARG A 451 25.05 -26.13 14.50
CA ARG A 451 23.80 -25.83 15.22
C ARG A 451 22.59 -26.49 14.57
N THR A 452 22.48 -26.43 13.24
CA THR A 452 21.38 -27.03 12.52
C THR A 452 21.38 -28.55 12.62
N GLN A 453 22.55 -29.20 12.51
CA GLN A 453 22.70 -30.65 12.70
C GLN A 453 22.21 -31.08 14.09
N VAL A 454 22.66 -30.39 15.13
CA VAL A 454 22.23 -30.67 16.52
C VAL A 454 20.71 -30.55 16.65
N LEU A 455 20.10 -29.51 16.12
CA LEU A 455 18.63 -29.34 16.21
C LEU A 455 17.87 -30.46 15.50
N MET A 456 18.31 -30.86 14.30
CA MET A 456 17.69 -31.94 13.52
C MET A 456 17.78 -33.29 14.26
N ASP A 457 18.94 -33.60 14.85
CA ASP A 457 19.15 -34.83 15.59
C ASP A 457 18.36 -34.86 16.93
N VAL A 458 18.27 -33.73 17.62
CA VAL A 458 17.42 -33.59 18.82
C VAL A 458 15.94 -33.79 18.45
N ALA A 459 15.49 -33.27 17.31
CA ALA A 459 14.13 -33.50 16.85
C ALA A 459 13.87 -34.98 16.56
N ASN A 460 14.82 -35.69 15.95
CA ASN A 460 14.73 -37.14 15.74
C ASN A 460 14.66 -37.90 17.06
N GLN A 461 15.51 -37.57 18.06
CA GLN A 461 15.51 -38.20 19.39
C GLN A 461 14.20 -37.99 20.13
N THR A 462 13.56 -36.83 19.99
CA THR A 462 12.36 -36.48 20.76
C THR A 462 11.05 -36.71 20.00
N GLY A 463 11.12 -37.19 18.75
CA GLY A 463 9.96 -37.39 17.88
C GLY A 463 9.24 -36.09 17.55
N GLY A 464 10.01 -35.05 17.28
CA GLY A 464 9.55 -33.67 17.05
C GLY A 464 9.94 -33.11 15.69
N ILE A 465 9.71 -31.81 15.54
CA ILE A 465 10.10 -31.04 14.37
C ILE A 465 10.94 -29.82 14.78
N VAL A 466 11.85 -29.40 13.89
CA VAL A 466 12.64 -28.18 14.05
C VAL A 466 11.85 -26.97 13.59
N ILE A 467 11.74 -25.98 14.47
CA ILE A 467 11.08 -24.71 14.19
C ILE A 467 12.11 -23.69 13.69
N GLY A 468 11.89 -23.15 12.49
CA GLY A 468 12.75 -22.12 11.93
C GLY A 468 12.48 -20.75 12.55
N THR A 469 13.56 -20.05 12.84
CA THR A 469 13.52 -18.72 13.48
C THR A 469 13.76 -17.58 12.51
N GLY A 470 14.38 -17.84 11.35
CA GLY A 470 14.75 -16.81 10.36
C GLY A 470 13.55 -15.99 9.89
N ASP A 471 13.72 -14.68 9.81
CA ASP A 471 12.69 -13.73 9.41
C ASP A 471 12.72 -13.40 7.91
N MET A 472 11.71 -12.67 7.43
CA MET A 472 11.57 -12.33 6.02
C MET A 472 12.68 -11.40 5.51
N SER A 473 13.20 -10.48 6.34
CA SER A 473 14.25 -9.53 5.95
C SER A 473 15.59 -10.24 5.73
N GLU A 474 15.94 -11.18 6.61
CA GLU A 474 17.11 -12.04 6.44
C GLU A 474 17.00 -12.91 5.19
N LEU A 475 15.82 -13.47 4.94
CA LEU A 475 15.55 -14.26 3.74
C LEU A 475 15.62 -13.40 2.46
N ALA A 476 15.17 -12.14 2.50
CA ALA A 476 15.26 -11.21 1.37
C ALA A 476 16.72 -10.92 1.00
N LEU A 477 17.55 -10.63 2.01
CA LEU A 477 18.97 -10.31 1.85
C LEU A 477 19.85 -11.56 1.67
N GLY A 478 19.30 -12.76 1.91
CA GLY A 478 20.05 -13.99 1.99
C GLY A 478 21.09 -13.97 3.12
N TRP A 479 20.78 -13.27 4.21
CA TRP A 479 21.63 -13.17 5.40
C TRP A 479 21.38 -14.37 6.31
N ALA A 480 21.72 -15.53 5.81
CA ALA A 480 21.63 -16.82 6.48
C ALA A 480 22.61 -17.80 5.82
N THR A 481 23.11 -18.75 6.58
CA THR A 481 23.98 -19.80 6.07
C THR A 481 23.16 -20.82 5.30
N TYR A 482 23.49 -21.04 4.02
CA TYR A 482 22.86 -22.08 3.22
C TYR A 482 23.05 -23.46 3.85
N ASN A 483 21.98 -24.22 3.98
CA ASN A 483 21.94 -25.49 4.68
C ASN A 483 22.43 -25.41 6.13
N GLY A 484 22.24 -24.26 6.75
CA GLY A 484 22.46 -23.98 8.16
C GLY A 484 21.19 -23.40 8.77
N ASP A 485 21.30 -22.24 9.37
CA ASP A 485 20.22 -21.54 10.07
C ASP A 485 19.01 -21.19 9.18
N HIS A 486 19.16 -21.16 7.84
CA HIS A 486 18.03 -20.97 6.93
C HIS A 486 17.13 -22.23 6.79
N MET A 487 17.58 -23.40 7.27
CA MET A 487 16.85 -24.66 7.14
C MET A 487 16.11 -25.02 8.44
N SER A 488 14.89 -25.48 8.26
CA SER A 488 14.03 -25.98 9.33
C SER A 488 12.94 -26.88 8.76
N MET A 489 12.11 -27.45 9.62
CA MET A 489 10.94 -28.23 9.20
C MET A 489 9.69 -27.37 9.09
N TYR A 490 9.66 -26.21 9.75
CA TYR A 490 8.60 -25.19 9.63
C TYR A 490 9.10 -23.82 10.09
N GLY A 491 9.11 -22.82 9.21
CA GLY A 491 9.59 -21.47 9.49
C GLY A 491 8.47 -20.54 9.95
N VAL A 492 8.30 -20.35 11.25
CA VAL A 492 7.18 -19.57 11.80
C VAL A 492 7.28 -18.06 11.51
N ASN A 493 8.50 -17.54 11.33
CA ASN A 493 8.77 -16.12 11.05
C ASN A 493 9.00 -15.82 9.55
N ALA A 494 8.90 -16.81 8.66
CA ALA A 494 9.32 -16.70 7.26
C ALA A 494 8.64 -15.57 6.46
N SER A 495 7.49 -15.06 6.90
CA SER A 495 6.79 -13.91 6.30
C SER A 495 6.66 -12.70 7.23
N VAL A 496 7.44 -12.66 8.31
CA VAL A 496 7.48 -11.55 9.27
C VAL A 496 8.80 -10.81 9.09
N PRO A 497 8.81 -9.54 8.66
CA PRO A 497 10.06 -8.77 8.50
C PRO A 497 10.62 -8.33 9.86
N LYS A 498 11.91 -8.00 9.92
CA LYS A 498 12.65 -7.65 11.15
C LYS A 498 11.98 -6.52 11.96
N THR A 499 11.50 -5.49 11.27
CA THR A 499 10.79 -4.37 11.93
C THR A 499 9.50 -4.83 12.62
N LEU A 500 8.77 -5.77 12.01
CA LEU A 500 7.57 -6.35 12.59
C LEU A 500 7.90 -7.38 13.69
N VAL A 501 8.98 -8.16 13.56
CA VAL A 501 9.46 -9.05 14.64
C VAL A 501 9.70 -8.24 15.91
N ARG A 502 10.45 -7.15 15.80
CA ARG A 502 10.71 -6.23 16.93
C ARG A 502 9.42 -5.69 17.53
N HIS A 503 8.48 -5.29 16.69
CA HIS A 503 7.19 -4.75 17.13
C HIS A 503 6.33 -5.80 17.87
N LEU A 504 6.30 -7.05 17.40
CA LEU A 504 5.56 -8.14 18.03
C LEU A 504 6.16 -8.55 19.38
N VAL A 505 7.49 -8.61 19.47
CA VAL A 505 8.17 -8.87 20.75
C VAL A 505 7.91 -7.75 21.75
N HIS A 506 7.94 -6.50 21.30
CA HIS A 506 7.61 -5.35 22.13
C HIS A 506 6.15 -5.39 22.60
N TYR A 507 5.21 -5.72 21.70
CA TYR A 507 3.80 -5.89 22.07
C TYR A 507 3.62 -6.96 23.13
N TYR A 508 4.28 -8.12 22.96
CA TYR A 508 4.21 -9.21 23.93
C TYR A 508 4.80 -8.78 25.29
N ALA A 509 5.92 -8.05 25.29
CA ALA A 509 6.49 -7.50 26.53
C ALA A 509 5.54 -6.54 27.25
N ASP A 510 4.86 -5.64 26.49
CA ASP A 510 3.90 -4.70 27.05
C ASP A 510 2.70 -5.38 27.73
N THR A 511 2.24 -6.52 27.16
CA THR A 511 1.04 -7.24 27.61
C THR A 511 1.36 -8.43 28.54
N CYS A 512 2.66 -8.70 28.80
CA CYS A 512 3.08 -9.80 29.64
C CYS A 512 2.83 -9.52 31.12
N GLU A 513 2.14 -10.46 31.81
CA GLU A 513 1.87 -10.37 33.23
C GLU A 513 3.06 -10.85 34.13
N ASP A 514 3.96 -11.69 33.61
CA ASP A 514 5.18 -12.13 34.31
C ASP A 514 6.26 -11.05 34.20
N GLU A 515 6.50 -10.32 35.28
CA GLU A 515 7.46 -9.20 35.33
C GLU A 515 8.91 -9.64 35.03
N GLU A 516 9.29 -10.88 35.35
CA GLU A 516 10.64 -11.36 35.04
C GLU A 516 10.78 -11.70 33.56
N LEU A 517 9.76 -12.31 32.93
CA LEU A 517 9.73 -12.55 31.48
C LEU A 517 9.70 -11.22 30.73
N LYS A 518 8.89 -10.27 31.17
CA LYS A 518 8.81 -8.91 30.64
C LYS A 518 10.18 -8.22 30.64
N ALA A 519 10.91 -8.28 31.76
CA ALA A 519 12.24 -7.70 31.84
C ALA A 519 13.23 -8.35 30.86
N VAL A 520 13.17 -9.67 30.68
CA VAL A 520 14.00 -10.39 29.69
C VAL A 520 13.65 -9.97 28.28
N LEU A 521 12.37 -9.82 27.94
CA LEU A 521 11.93 -9.41 26.61
C LEU A 521 12.40 -7.97 26.27
N TYR A 522 12.35 -7.06 27.22
CA TYR A 522 12.93 -5.71 27.02
C TYR A 522 14.45 -5.76 26.86
N ASP A 523 15.16 -6.62 27.60
CA ASP A 523 16.61 -6.78 27.43
C ASP A 523 16.97 -7.35 26.03
N VAL A 524 16.15 -8.26 25.51
CA VAL A 524 16.28 -8.75 24.13
C VAL A 524 16.07 -7.61 23.11
N LEU A 525 15.06 -6.76 23.34
CA LEU A 525 14.79 -5.60 22.47
C LEU A 525 15.94 -4.58 22.45
N ASP A 526 16.64 -4.43 23.56
CA ASP A 526 17.79 -3.53 23.70
C ASP A 526 19.11 -4.13 23.21
N THR A 527 19.10 -5.43 22.85
CA THR A 527 20.29 -6.10 22.34
C THR A 527 20.47 -5.83 20.84
N PRO A 528 21.66 -5.38 20.38
CA PRO A 528 21.92 -5.21 18.96
C PRO A 528 21.79 -6.52 18.18
N VAL A 529 21.27 -6.45 16.95
CA VAL A 529 21.18 -7.61 16.07
C VAL A 529 22.57 -8.04 15.62
N SER A 530 22.94 -9.29 15.91
CA SER A 530 24.24 -9.88 15.56
C SER A 530 24.09 -11.37 15.27
N PRO A 531 24.85 -11.93 14.31
CA PRO A 531 24.87 -13.38 14.08
C PRO A 531 25.62 -14.15 15.15
N GLU A 532 26.36 -13.50 16.06
CA GLU A 532 27.15 -14.08 17.14
C GLU A 532 28.04 -15.26 16.73
N LEU A 533 28.67 -15.14 15.56
CA LEU A 533 29.56 -16.16 14.99
C LEU A 533 31.04 -15.82 15.17
N LEU A 534 31.38 -14.54 15.34
CA LEU A 534 32.75 -14.09 15.58
C LEU A 534 33.00 -13.88 17.08
N PRO A 535 34.23 -14.17 17.57
CA PRO A 535 34.58 -13.94 18.97
C PRO A 535 34.33 -12.48 19.40
N PRO A 536 33.75 -12.24 20.60
CA PRO A 536 33.51 -10.90 21.09
C PRO A 536 34.83 -10.14 21.31
N LYS A 537 34.85 -8.82 21.02
CA LYS A 537 35.96 -7.93 21.33
C LYS A 537 35.63 -7.20 22.64
N ASP A 538 36.51 -7.32 23.64
CA ASP A 538 36.33 -6.70 24.96
C ASP A 538 34.96 -6.99 25.61
N GLY A 539 34.44 -8.22 25.45
CA GLY A 539 33.16 -8.65 25.99
C GLY A 539 31.93 -8.04 25.29
N LYS A 540 32.14 -7.31 24.18
CA LYS A 540 31.08 -6.72 23.37
C LYS A 540 30.93 -7.44 22.03
N ILE A 541 29.72 -7.41 21.48
CA ILE A 541 29.41 -7.92 20.15
C ILE A 541 30.40 -7.32 19.13
N ALA A 542 31.19 -8.19 18.46
CA ALA A 542 32.23 -7.76 17.54
C ALA A 542 31.65 -7.31 16.17
N GLN A 543 30.48 -7.81 15.81
CA GLN A 543 29.89 -7.61 14.48
C GLN A 543 28.40 -7.28 14.62
N LYS A 544 28.02 -6.06 14.25
CA LYS A 544 26.60 -5.71 14.11
C LYS A 544 26.17 -6.00 12.68
N THR A 545 25.08 -6.71 12.51
CA THR A 545 24.54 -7.05 11.19
C THR A 545 24.27 -5.80 10.35
N GLU A 546 23.70 -4.77 10.93
CA GLU A 546 23.34 -3.53 10.22
C GLU A 546 24.56 -2.72 9.72
N ASP A 547 25.73 -2.88 10.32
CA ASP A 547 26.97 -2.26 9.82
C ASP A 547 27.42 -2.88 8.48
N LEU A 548 27.07 -4.14 8.24
CA LEU A 548 27.47 -4.91 7.06
C LEU A 548 26.45 -4.90 5.94
N VAL A 549 25.18 -5.06 6.29
CA VAL A 549 24.11 -5.19 5.30
C VAL A 549 23.23 -3.94 5.21
N GLY A 550 23.30 -3.04 6.18
CA GLY A 550 22.49 -1.83 6.30
C GLY A 550 21.30 -1.96 7.25
N PRO A 551 20.65 -0.83 7.58
CA PRO A 551 19.50 -0.78 8.47
C PRO A 551 18.33 -1.62 7.95
N TYR A 552 17.79 -2.50 8.78
CA TYR A 552 16.68 -3.35 8.40
C TYR A 552 15.41 -2.57 8.04
N GLU A 553 15.20 -1.41 8.63
CA GLU A 553 14.04 -0.57 8.30
C GLU A 553 14.05 -0.07 6.85
N LEU A 554 15.25 0.25 6.30
CA LEU A 554 15.39 0.57 4.88
C LEU A 554 15.12 -0.66 4.01
N HIS A 555 15.66 -1.82 4.38
CA HIS A 555 15.47 -3.06 3.61
C HIS A 555 14.01 -3.52 3.62
N ASP A 556 13.32 -3.43 4.74
CA ASP A 556 11.90 -3.75 4.86
C ASP A 556 11.06 -2.79 4.02
N PHE A 557 11.40 -1.51 4.01
CA PHE A 557 10.77 -0.52 3.14
C PHE A 557 10.97 -0.88 1.65
N PHE A 558 12.19 -1.15 1.23
CA PHE A 558 12.49 -1.53 -0.16
C PHE A 558 11.77 -2.82 -0.57
N LEU A 559 11.80 -3.82 0.30
CA LEU A 559 11.12 -5.10 0.11
C LEU A 559 9.60 -4.91 -0.06
N TYR A 560 8.98 -4.07 0.77
CA TYR A 560 7.56 -3.79 0.71
C TYR A 560 7.16 -3.18 -0.64
N TYR A 561 7.82 -2.10 -1.04
CA TYR A 561 7.47 -1.40 -2.27
C TYR A 561 7.79 -2.20 -3.53
N LEU A 562 8.89 -2.95 -3.52
CA LEU A 562 9.26 -3.84 -4.62
C LEU A 562 8.21 -4.95 -4.82
N LEU A 563 7.86 -5.68 -3.76
CA LEU A 563 7.00 -6.87 -3.88
C LEU A 563 5.52 -6.53 -3.85
N ARG A 564 5.09 -5.64 -2.93
CA ARG A 564 3.67 -5.31 -2.79
C ARG A 564 3.16 -4.54 -4.00
N PHE A 565 3.88 -3.53 -4.44
CA PHE A 565 3.44 -2.63 -5.50
C PHE A 565 4.16 -2.81 -6.83
N GLY A 566 5.31 -3.50 -6.86
CA GLY A 566 6.11 -3.68 -8.06
C GLY A 566 6.78 -2.38 -8.50
N TYR A 567 7.16 -1.53 -7.54
CA TYR A 567 7.86 -0.30 -7.85
C TYR A 567 9.24 -0.57 -8.41
N GLU A 568 9.66 0.24 -9.36
CA GLU A 568 11.00 0.28 -9.90
C GLU A 568 11.97 0.89 -8.88
N PRO A 569 13.26 0.51 -8.90
CA PRO A 569 14.24 1.04 -7.94
C PRO A 569 14.34 2.56 -7.89
N ALA A 570 14.27 3.25 -9.02
CA ALA A 570 14.25 4.73 -9.07
C ALA A 570 13.03 5.31 -8.32
N LYS A 571 11.86 4.68 -8.48
CA LYS A 571 10.65 5.07 -7.76
C LYS A 571 10.75 4.76 -6.27
N ILE A 572 11.31 3.59 -5.90
CA ILE A 572 11.54 3.23 -4.48
C ILE A 572 12.48 4.24 -3.83
N TYR A 573 13.54 4.63 -4.51
CA TYR A 573 14.48 5.65 -4.03
C TYR A 573 13.75 6.97 -3.74
N ARG A 574 12.96 7.47 -4.71
CA ARG A 574 12.20 8.72 -4.54
C ARG A 574 11.24 8.67 -3.36
N VAL A 575 10.44 7.61 -3.22
CA VAL A 575 9.49 7.53 -2.10
C VAL A 575 10.20 7.30 -0.75
N ALA A 576 11.39 6.67 -0.75
CA ALA A 576 12.21 6.53 0.44
C ALA A 576 12.77 7.87 0.92
N GLN A 577 13.15 8.79 0.03
CA GLN A 577 13.58 10.14 0.39
C GLN A 577 12.49 10.89 1.18
N TYR A 578 11.21 10.76 0.77
CA TYR A 578 10.08 11.33 1.52
C TYR A 578 9.80 10.59 2.82
N ALA A 579 9.88 9.26 2.82
CA ALA A 579 9.55 8.45 4.00
C ALA A 579 10.57 8.59 5.13
N PHE A 580 11.82 8.85 4.80
CA PHE A 580 12.95 8.93 5.73
C PHE A 580 13.57 10.32 5.79
N GLU A 581 12.82 11.37 5.41
CA GLU A 581 13.28 12.75 5.48
C GLU A 581 13.75 13.09 6.92
N GLY A 582 15.00 13.55 7.03
CA GLY A 582 15.61 13.87 8.32
C GLY A 582 16.14 12.67 9.13
N GLU A 583 15.89 11.41 8.69
CA GLU A 583 16.43 10.20 9.33
C GLU A 583 17.68 9.66 8.61
N TYR A 584 17.66 9.66 7.27
CA TYR A 584 18.76 9.19 6.44
C TYR A 584 19.08 10.14 5.29
N ASP A 585 20.37 10.32 5.02
CA ASP A 585 20.84 11.06 3.84
C ASP A 585 20.54 10.27 2.55
N ASP A 586 20.32 10.98 1.46
CA ASP A 586 20.03 10.42 0.13
C ASP A 586 21.09 9.40 -0.35
N ASP A 587 22.39 9.68 -0.12
CA ASP A 587 23.47 8.76 -0.46
C ASP A 587 23.40 7.45 0.34
N ILE A 588 22.95 7.50 1.59
CA ILE A 588 22.75 6.31 2.44
C ILE A 588 21.60 5.47 1.88
N ILE A 589 20.46 6.10 1.53
CA ILE A 589 19.33 5.43 0.92
C ILE A 589 19.75 4.76 -0.39
N TYR A 590 20.45 5.50 -1.28
CA TYR A 590 20.94 4.98 -2.55
C TYR A 590 21.90 3.78 -2.38
N LYS A 591 22.87 3.90 -1.46
CA LYS A 591 23.82 2.84 -1.14
C LYS A 591 23.13 1.55 -0.74
N TRP A 592 22.17 1.64 0.18
CA TRP A 592 21.52 0.46 0.71
C TRP A 592 20.47 -0.12 -0.23
N LEU A 593 19.79 0.72 -1.04
CA LEU A 593 18.93 0.22 -2.11
C LEU A 593 19.72 -0.53 -3.18
N THR A 594 20.88 -0.01 -3.58
CA THR A 594 21.82 -0.72 -4.48
C THR A 594 22.25 -2.07 -3.90
N THR A 595 22.60 -2.09 -2.61
CA THR A 595 22.99 -3.32 -1.89
C THR A 595 21.82 -4.29 -1.80
N PHE A 596 20.61 -3.81 -1.49
CA PHE A 596 19.39 -4.60 -1.46
C PHE A 596 19.15 -5.28 -2.82
N CYS A 597 19.14 -4.53 -3.91
CA CYS A 597 18.91 -5.08 -5.25
C CYS A 597 19.94 -6.17 -5.58
N LYS A 598 21.23 -5.91 -5.38
CA LYS A 598 22.30 -6.89 -5.63
C LYS A 598 22.12 -8.17 -4.81
N ARG A 599 21.88 -8.04 -3.51
CA ARG A 599 21.72 -9.20 -2.63
C ARG A 599 20.43 -9.95 -2.90
N PHE A 600 19.32 -9.24 -3.10
CA PHE A 600 18.01 -9.84 -3.39
C PHE A 600 18.06 -10.78 -4.60
N PHE A 601 18.77 -10.39 -5.65
CA PHE A 601 18.97 -11.23 -6.83
C PHE A 601 20.01 -12.34 -6.59
N ALA A 602 21.20 -12.02 -6.12
CA ALA A 602 22.30 -12.97 -5.96
C ALA A 602 21.99 -14.10 -4.94
N GLN A 603 21.11 -13.86 -3.99
CA GLN A 603 20.78 -14.83 -2.93
C GLN A 603 19.47 -15.60 -3.19
N GLN A 604 18.89 -15.51 -4.38
CA GLN A 604 17.65 -16.22 -4.71
C GLN A 604 17.76 -17.75 -4.54
N PHE A 605 18.91 -18.34 -4.82
CA PHE A 605 19.12 -19.79 -4.68
C PHE A 605 18.82 -20.29 -3.25
N LYS A 606 19.06 -19.46 -2.22
CA LYS A 606 18.70 -19.79 -0.84
C LYS A 606 17.19 -19.82 -0.65
N ARG A 607 16.46 -18.88 -1.27
CA ARG A 607 14.99 -18.82 -1.18
C ARG A 607 14.29 -19.93 -1.95
N SER A 608 14.92 -20.48 -2.98
CA SER A 608 14.36 -21.57 -3.78
C SER A 608 14.06 -22.84 -2.99
N CYS A 609 14.74 -23.04 -1.85
CA CYS A 609 14.55 -24.21 -0.97
C CYS A 609 14.01 -23.85 0.43
N LEU A 610 13.32 -22.73 0.57
CA LEU A 610 12.75 -22.31 1.85
C LEU A 610 11.77 -23.36 2.42
N PRO A 611 11.84 -23.62 3.74
CA PRO A 611 10.83 -24.39 4.45
C PRO A 611 9.43 -23.81 4.30
N ASP A 612 8.42 -24.61 4.56
CA ASP A 612 7.05 -24.14 4.73
C ASP A 612 6.96 -23.19 5.93
N GLY A 613 6.07 -22.20 5.83
CA GLY A 613 5.78 -21.26 6.90
C GLY A 613 4.48 -20.51 6.63
N PRO A 614 3.86 -19.89 7.65
CA PRO A 614 2.61 -19.18 7.50
C PRO A 614 2.83 -17.83 6.81
N LYS A 615 1.90 -17.44 5.93
CA LYS A 615 1.84 -16.09 5.38
C LYS A 615 0.98 -15.22 6.30
N VAL A 616 1.56 -14.17 6.87
CA VAL A 616 0.87 -13.28 7.81
C VAL A 616 0.42 -11.96 7.19
N GLY A 617 1.08 -11.49 6.14
CA GLY A 617 0.79 -10.22 5.49
C GLY A 617 0.64 -10.34 3.99
N THR A 618 0.53 -9.19 3.30
CA THR A 618 0.38 -9.13 1.84
C THR A 618 1.67 -9.42 1.07
N VAL A 619 2.82 -9.40 1.75
CA VAL A 619 4.15 -9.68 1.20
C VAL A 619 4.72 -10.93 1.84
N ALA A 620 5.25 -11.85 1.04
CA ALA A 620 6.00 -13.00 1.48
C ALA A 620 7.00 -13.42 0.39
N LEU A 621 7.95 -14.30 0.73
CA LEU A 621 9.03 -14.76 -0.16
C LEU A 621 8.94 -16.25 -0.50
N SER A 622 7.81 -16.90 -0.20
CA SER A 622 7.66 -18.33 -0.49
C SER A 622 7.80 -18.63 -1.98
N PRO A 623 8.72 -19.54 -2.37
CA PRO A 623 8.92 -19.91 -3.77
C PRO A 623 7.74 -20.72 -4.34
N ARG A 624 6.85 -21.21 -3.47
CA ARG A 624 5.67 -22.00 -3.87
C ARG A 624 4.51 -21.15 -4.37
N GLY A 625 4.44 -19.88 -3.96
CA GLY A 625 3.31 -19.02 -4.31
C GLY A 625 3.63 -17.55 -4.49
N ASP A 626 4.30 -16.94 -3.51
CA ASP A 626 4.40 -15.47 -3.43
C ASP A 626 5.46 -14.88 -4.36
N TRP A 627 6.68 -15.46 -4.38
CA TRP A 627 7.78 -14.94 -5.18
C TRP A 627 8.55 -16.05 -5.90
N ARG A 628 8.29 -16.20 -7.19
CA ARG A 628 8.92 -17.20 -8.06
C ARG A 628 9.93 -16.51 -8.96
N MET A 629 11.17 -16.48 -8.54
CA MET A 629 12.27 -15.89 -9.31
C MET A 629 13.30 -16.97 -9.65
N PRO A 630 13.85 -17.01 -10.88
CA PRO A 630 14.99 -17.85 -11.21
C PRO A 630 16.20 -17.51 -10.34
N SER A 631 16.96 -18.54 -9.90
CA SER A 631 18.13 -18.35 -9.03
C SER A 631 19.31 -17.66 -9.73
N ASP A 632 19.30 -17.64 -11.05
CA ASP A 632 20.31 -17.06 -11.94
C ASP A 632 19.83 -15.79 -12.65
N ALA A 633 18.74 -15.17 -12.17
CA ALA A 633 18.27 -13.90 -12.71
C ALA A 633 19.30 -12.78 -12.56
N CYS A 634 19.45 -11.97 -13.60
CA CYS A 634 20.37 -10.84 -13.62
C CYS A 634 19.72 -9.56 -13.08
N VAL A 635 20.43 -8.82 -12.25
CA VAL A 635 20.00 -7.56 -11.61
C VAL A 635 20.23 -6.32 -12.47
N ALA A 636 20.86 -6.45 -13.64
CA ALA A 636 21.38 -5.32 -14.42
C ALA A 636 20.31 -4.24 -14.72
N SER A 637 19.11 -4.64 -15.14
CA SER A 637 18.02 -3.69 -15.43
C SER A 637 17.56 -2.88 -14.22
N TRP A 638 17.52 -3.49 -13.03
CA TRP A 638 17.17 -2.79 -11.78
C TRP A 638 18.24 -1.79 -11.35
N LEU A 639 19.53 -2.14 -11.54
CA LEU A 639 20.62 -1.20 -11.25
C LEU A 639 20.67 -0.07 -12.25
N ALA A 640 20.48 -0.35 -13.54
CA ALA A 640 20.42 0.68 -14.58
C ALA A 640 19.26 1.66 -14.36
N ASP A 641 18.11 1.18 -13.88
CA ASP A 641 17.01 2.05 -13.51
C ASP A 641 17.36 2.97 -12.33
N LEU A 642 18.02 2.42 -11.30
CA LEU A 642 18.47 3.20 -10.15
C LEU A 642 19.59 4.21 -10.52
N GLU A 643 20.45 3.91 -11.49
CA GLU A 643 21.51 4.82 -11.95
C GLU A 643 20.95 6.11 -12.58
N LYS A 644 19.77 6.04 -13.22
CA LYS A 644 19.10 7.22 -13.82
C LYS A 644 18.87 8.35 -12.82
N VAL A 645 18.65 8.06 -11.54
CA VAL A 645 18.39 9.09 -10.52
C VAL A 645 19.61 9.96 -10.23
N ARG A 646 20.85 9.47 -10.53
CA ARG A 646 22.08 10.24 -10.40
C ARG A 646 22.44 11.06 -11.63
N GLU A 647 21.91 10.70 -12.79
CA GLU A 647 22.13 11.42 -14.05
C GLU A 647 21.24 12.67 -14.12
N THR A 648 20.15 12.72 -13.34
CA THR A 648 19.17 13.81 -13.30
C THR A 648 19.33 14.74 -12.08
N SER A 649 20.23 14.43 -11.15
CA SER A 649 20.63 15.26 -10.00
C SER A 649 21.87 16.07 -10.36
#